data_ef30f177c8280db6716dda57817b6e93
#
_entry.id   ef30f177c8280db6716dda57817b6e93
#
_cell.length_a   1.000
_cell.length_b   1.000
_cell.length_c   1.000
_cell.angle_alpha   90.00
_cell.angle_beta   90.00
_cell.angle_gamma   90.00
#
_symmetry.space_group_name_H-M   'P 1'
#
loop_
_entity.id
_entity.type
_entity.pdbx_description
1 polymer ?
#
loop_
_entity_poly.entity_id
_entity_poly.type
_entity_poly.pdbx_seq_one_letter_code
_entity_poly.pdbx_strand_id
1 'polypeptide(L)'
;MKLENNAHLTINKASPYERNIYLGINGGSGTLMVLSGSTITDLNEFRIGEYDYQAQGQVIIDGAGSSVSATYVMVGDQGTGKLEITHGGRLTASKDVLIGFTGSSADFHGTGYGETLVDGDNSSLTVNEYINLGGLSSLQNEAKGILTVSNNATVSANQFIWLGIAETSTGILNIGGAQGEAEQKAGIIKTPIIHMGSNVGNSTAQINFNHSSEDFILAADIVGKGEVNQEGSGVTTLTGANTYSGQTNINKGTLRAGINDTFSPNSDYVVDSEGNIDLDGFSQTLNTLDLAGTATLSSSKNGDKFTPATLTINGNYTANNGLLVMRTELGDDNSATDKLIVKGDTSGSTRVMVNNAGGLGADTLEGIKIVEVGGLSEGVFSKEGRIVAGPYDYNVVKSDNQNWFLTSEIPAGPYTPVLPVIPDPDPEPPVTPEPPVTPEPPVTPEPPVTPEPPVRKHLYRPEIGSYLANIQAANTLFNTRLHDRLGETQYTDLLTGEQKVTSLWMRNIGGHNRFKDRSDELSTQSNRYVLQLGGDLAQWSSNDLDRWHLGLMAGYANSKSHTHSNLTGYSSRGQIDGYSVGMYGTWYANEADKTGTYVDSWLLYNWFDNTVSGEYLPSEKYHSDGITAAIEAGYTFRLGESADARTSYWLQPKMQLTWMDVKADNHTEDNGTLVEDNTEGNLQTRLGVKAYLQGHHAIDDHKERSFQPFVEANWIYNSRNYSVKMDHIGDEIIGARNTGELKAGVEGQITPRLQLWGNVAQQLGDNGYSDTQGMLGMKYLF
;
A
#
# COMPACT_ATOMS: atom_id res chain seq x y z
N MET A 1 -53.12 33.99 -3.93
CA MET A 1 -53.63 33.64 -5.30
C MET A 1 -53.12 32.28 -5.70
N LYS A 2 -53.90 31.43 -6.33
CA LYS A 2 -53.46 30.13 -6.82
C LYS A 2 -53.83 30.03 -8.30
N LEU A 3 -52.83 29.70 -9.12
CA LEU A 3 -52.99 29.34 -10.53
C LEU A 3 -52.64 27.88 -10.69
N GLU A 4 -53.54 27.09 -11.30
CA GLU A 4 -53.31 25.66 -11.50
C GLU A 4 -54.06 25.16 -12.77
N ASN A 5 -53.79 23.94 -13.21
CA ASN A 5 -54.42 23.33 -14.39
C ASN A 5 -54.11 24.09 -15.70
N ASN A 6 -52.85 24.44 -15.94
CA ASN A 6 -52.39 25.17 -17.13
C ASN A 6 -53.02 26.57 -17.29
N ALA A 7 -53.42 27.22 -16.20
CA ALA A 7 -53.91 28.59 -16.24
C ALA A 7 -52.83 29.56 -16.74
N HIS A 8 -53.21 30.53 -17.54
CA HIS A 8 -52.32 31.56 -18.04
C HIS A 8 -52.79 32.94 -17.58
N LEU A 9 -51.88 33.69 -16.95
CA LEU A 9 -52.13 35.07 -16.53
C LEU A 9 -51.16 36.01 -17.29
N THR A 10 -51.72 36.91 -18.07
CA THR A 10 -50.99 38.00 -18.70
C THR A 10 -51.52 39.33 -18.15
N ILE A 11 -50.63 40.17 -17.63
CA ILE A 11 -50.98 41.52 -17.20
C ILE A 11 -50.88 42.45 -18.41
N ASN A 12 -52.00 42.68 -19.06
CA ASN A 12 -52.07 43.48 -20.29
C ASN A 12 -52.32 44.95 -19.95
N LYS A 13 -51.27 45.70 -19.71
CA LYS A 13 -51.27 47.15 -19.49
C LYS A 13 -50.52 47.86 -20.61
N ALA A 14 -51.00 49.04 -21.00
CA ALA A 14 -50.36 49.82 -22.09
C ALA A 14 -48.94 50.26 -21.77
N SER A 15 -48.72 50.62 -20.51
CA SER A 15 -47.36 50.95 -20.03
C SER A 15 -46.66 49.74 -19.45
N PRO A 16 -45.47 49.44 -19.87
CA PRO A 16 -44.65 48.35 -19.27
C PRO A 16 -44.44 48.54 -17.78
N TYR A 17 -44.37 49.77 -17.27
CA TYR A 17 -44.18 50.12 -15.85
C TYR A 17 -45.40 49.78 -14.97
N GLU A 18 -46.57 49.45 -15.52
CA GLU A 18 -47.74 49.04 -14.79
C GLU A 18 -47.97 47.55 -14.73
N ARG A 19 -47.12 46.73 -15.31
CA ARG A 19 -47.22 45.25 -15.33
C ARG A 19 -46.45 44.64 -14.13
N ASN A 20 -46.92 44.93 -12.93
CA ASN A 20 -46.24 44.52 -11.69
C ASN A 20 -47.10 43.61 -10.84
N ILE A 21 -46.45 42.69 -10.13
CA ILE A 21 -47.08 41.92 -9.05
C ILE A 21 -46.28 42.19 -7.78
N TYR A 22 -46.97 42.64 -6.76
CA TYR A 22 -46.42 42.89 -5.43
C TYR A 22 -47.12 42.00 -4.40
N LEU A 23 -46.35 41.26 -3.60
CA LEU A 23 -46.87 40.33 -2.60
C LEU A 23 -46.37 40.70 -1.21
N GLY A 24 -47.28 40.74 -0.24
CA GLY A 24 -46.96 41.15 1.12
C GLY A 24 -46.43 42.58 1.16
N ILE A 25 -47.31 43.55 0.90
CA ILE A 25 -47.00 44.96 0.86
C ILE A 25 -47.48 45.70 2.13
N ASN A 26 -46.79 46.74 2.54
CA ASN A 26 -47.24 47.63 3.64
C ASN A 26 -47.58 46.85 4.93
N GLY A 27 -46.73 45.94 5.37
CA GLY A 27 -46.91 45.09 6.55
C GLY A 27 -47.90 43.94 6.41
N GLY A 28 -48.46 43.72 5.22
CA GLY A 28 -49.37 42.60 4.93
C GLY A 28 -48.65 41.30 4.52
N SER A 29 -49.41 40.21 4.50
CA SER A 29 -48.94 38.89 4.01
C SER A 29 -49.58 38.55 2.66
N GLY A 30 -48.76 38.02 1.71
CA GLY A 30 -49.22 37.63 0.39
C GLY A 30 -48.58 36.31 -0.08
N THR A 31 -49.40 35.36 -0.56
CA THR A 31 -48.91 34.11 -1.14
C THR A 31 -49.41 33.95 -2.57
N LEU A 32 -48.51 33.58 -3.49
CA LEU A 32 -48.82 33.22 -4.87
C LEU A 32 -48.32 31.79 -5.15
N MET A 33 -49.21 30.96 -5.71
CA MET A 33 -48.85 29.62 -6.16
C MET A 33 -49.10 29.50 -7.66
N VAL A 34 -48.08 29.06 -8.42
CA VAL A 34 -48.13 28.80 -9.85
C VAL A 34 -47.83 27.32 -10.04
N LEU A 35 -48.88 26.54 -10.28
CA LEU A 35 -48.86 25.09 -10.19
C LEU A 35 -49.36 24.44 -11.48
N SER A 36 -49.02 23.16 -11.66
CA SER A 36 -49.66 22.29 -12.71
C SER A 36 -49.60 22.88 -14.12
N GLY A 37 -48.42 23.37 -14.55
CA GLY A 37 -48.19 23.94 -15.87
C GLY A 37 -48.74 25.35 -16.10
N SER A 38 -49.15 26.03 -15.05
CA SER A 38 -49.67 27.41 -15.16
C SER A 38 -48.55 28.43 -15.39
N THR A 39 -48.87 29.53 -16.08
CA THR A 39 -47.85 30.51 -16.48
C THR A 39 -48.27 31.94 -16.14
N ILE A 40 -47.29 32.75 -15.77
CA ILE A 40 -47.40 34.21 -15.64
C ILE A 40 -46.36 34.84 -16.55
N THR A 41 -46.79 35.73 -17.45
CA THR A 41 -45.88 36.34 -18.44
C THR A 41 -45.96 37.86 -18.42
N ASP A 42 -44.93 38.48 -19.00
CA ASP A 42 -44.85 39.92 -19.26
C ASP A 42 -44.87 40.83 -18.05
N LEU A 43 -44.37 40.34 -16.89
CA LEU A 43 -44.16 41.20 -15.74
C LEU A 43 -43.00 42.14 -15.96
N ASN A 44 -43.16 43.42 -15.53
CA ASN A 44 -42.01 44.35 -15.39
C ASN A 44 -41.32 44.12 -14.02
N GLU A 45 -42.07 44.20 -12.97
CA GLU A 45 -41.52 43.93 -11.63
C GLU A 45 -42.30 42.83 -10.93
N PHE A 46 -41.56 41.92 -10.29
CA PHE A 46 -42.13 40.91 -9.45
C PHE A 46 -41.48 40.99 -8.09
N ARG A 47 -42.20 41.59 -7.12
CA ARG A 47 -41.70 41.88 -5.76
C ARG A 47 -42.40 41.02 -4.73
N ILE A 48 -41.61 40.46 -3.81
CA ILE A 48 -42.04 39.51 -2.79
C ILE A 48 -41.58 40.02 -1.44
N GLY A 49 -42.48 40.51 -0.57
CA GLY A 49 -42.19 41.15 0.72
C GLY A 49 -41.67 42.58 0.54
N GLU A 50 -42.56 43.56 0.32
CA GLU A 50 -42.19 44.89 -0.16
C GLU A 50 -42.63 46.04 0.80
N TYR A 51 -41.82 47.08 0.87
CA TYR A 51 -42.06 48.40 1.51
C TYR A 51 -42.27 48.42 3.04
N ASP A 52 -42.10 47.33 3.76
CA ASP A 52 -42.26 47.34 5.21
C ASP A 52 -41.57 46.11 5.82
N TYR A 53 -40.86 46.30 6.96
CA TYR A 53 -40.20 45.21 7.69
C TYR A 53 -41.19 44.12 8.18
N GLN A 54 -42.50 44.42 8.29
CA GLN A 54 -43.55 43.45 8.63
C GLN A 54 -44.14 42.74 7.41
N ALA A 55 -43.83 43.21 6.20
CA ALA A 55 -44.30 42.61 4.96
C ALA A 55 -43.77 41.18 4.76
N GLN A 56 -44.68 40.26 4.41
CA GLN A 56 -44.32 38.83 4.17
C GLN A 56 -44.88 38.38 2.81
N GLY A 57 -43.98 38.09 1.89
CA GLY A 57 -44.31 37.54 0.56
C GLY A 57 -43.83 36.11 0.41
N GLN A 58 -44.68 35.26 -0.16
CA GLN A 58 -44.30 33.88 -0.57
C GLN A 58 -44.73 33.59 -1.97
N VAL A 59 -43.83 33.00 -2.74
CA VAL A 59 -44.13 32.48 -4.09
C VAL A 59 -43.70 31.03 -4.20
N ILE A 60 -44.55 30.19 -4.76
CA ILE A 60 -44.27 28.79 -5.08
C ILE A 60 -44.53 28.58 -6.56
N ILE A 61 -43.53 28.17 -7.32
CA ILE A 61 -43.59 27.80 -8.72
C ILE A 61 -43.28 26.30 -8.79
N ASP A 62 -44.30 25.49 -8.87
CA ASP A 62 -44.16 24.04 -8.71
C ASP A 62 -44.74 23.27 -9.90
N GLY A 63 -43.95 22.27 -10.31
CA GLY A 63 -44.37 21.33 -11.36
C GLY A 63 -43.92 21.68 -12.78
N ALA A 64 -43.79 20.65 -13.60
CA ALA A 64 -43.38 20.80 -14.99
C ALA A 64 -44.34 21.71 -15.78
N GLY A 65 -43.78 22.67 -16.51
CA GLY A 65 -44.53 23.67 -17.28
C GLY A 65 -44.99 24.89 -16.50
N SER A 66 -44.94 24.87 -15.16
CA SER A 66 -45.21 26.04 -14.32
C SER A 66 -44.10 27.09 -14.49
N SER A 67 -44.46 28.32 -14.83
CA SER A 67 -43.46 29.34 -15.10
C SER A 67 -43.90 30.77 -14.80
N VAL A 68 -42.91 31.60 -14.45
CA VAL A 68 -43.05 33.04 -14.32
C VAL A 68 -41.94 33.72 -15.14
N SER A 69 -42.34 34.78 -15.89
CA SER A 69 -41.38 35.64 -16.58
C SER A 69 -41.55 37.09 -16.15
N ALA A 70 -40.44 37.77 -15.82
CA ALA A 70 -40.42 39.15 -15.39
C ALA A 70 -39.18 39.87 -15.93
N THR A 71 -39.20 41.22 -15.90
CA THR A 71 -37.99 41.99 -16.17
C THR A 71 -37.10 42.01 -14.95
N TYR A 72 -37.65 42.34 -13.80
CA TYR A 72 -36.94 42.39 -12.49
C TYR A 72 -37.66 41.50 -11.49
N VAL A 73 -36.93 40.81 -10.65
CA VAL A 73 -37.45 40.00 -9.54
C VAL A 73 -36.77 40.42 -8.27
N MET A 74 -37.55 40.72 -7.23
CA MET A 74 -37.04 41.15 -5.91
C MET A 74 -37.69 40.25 -4.85
N VAL A 75 -36.83 39.57 -4.07
CA VAL A 75 -37.24 38.66 -3.01
C VAL A 75 -36.77 39.23 -1.67
N GLY A 76 -37.69 39.69 -0.83
CA GLY A 76 -37.38 40.37 0.41
C GLY A 76 -36.91 41.83 0.17
N ASP A 77 -37.77 42.64 -0.46
CA ASP A 77 -37.54 44.06 -0.70
C ASP A 77 -38.05 44.86 0.53
N GLN A 78 -37.16 45.14 1.48
CA GLN A 78 -37.39 45.77 2.78
C GLN A 78 -38.27 44.95 3.78
N GLY A 79 -38.83 43.83 3.35
CA GLY A 79 -39.58 42.86 4.14
C GLY A 79 -39.01 41.45 4.03
N THR A 80 -39.83 40.46 4.35
CA THR A 80 -39.47 39.06 4.19
C THR A 80 -40.07 38.47 2.91
N GLY A 81 -39.19 37.98 2.03
CA GLY A 81 -39.61 37.33 0.78
C GLY A 81 -39.10 35.87 0.73
N LYS A 82 -40.01 34.96 0.31
CA LYS A 82 -39.66 33.56 0.07
C LYS A 82 -40.10 33.13 -1.33
N LEU A 83 -39.14 32.56 -2.09
CA LEU A 83 -39.37 32.03 -3.44
C LEU A 83 -38.96 30.59 -3.50
N GLU A 84 -39.87 29.72 -3.90
CA GLU A 84 -39.61 28.28 -4.10
C GLU A 84 -39.88 27.89 -5.56
N ILE A 85 -38.93 27.27 -6.24
CA ILE A 85 -39.02 26.80 -7.61
C ILE A 85 -38.70 25.32 -7.59
N THR A 86 -39.73 24.48 -7.74
CA THR A 86 -39.60 23.04 -7.47
C THR A 86 -40.26 22.19 -8.55
N HIS A 87 -39.86 20.91 -8.63
CA HIS A 87 -40.44 19.86 -9.52
C HIS A 87 -40.57 20.27 -10.99
N GLY A 88 -39.58 20.98 -11.52
CA GLY A 88 -39.56 21.43 -12.92
C GLY A 88 -40.21 22.80 -13.16
N GLY A 89 -40.52 23.54 -12.09
CA GLY A 89 -40.92 24.94 -12.15
C GLY A 89 -39.83 25.85 -12.71
N ARG A 90 -40.20 26.99 -13.32
CA ARG A 90 -39.25 27.89 -13.97
C ARG A 90 -39.51 29.34 -13.67
N LEU A 91 -38.47 30.10 -13.38
CA LEU A 91 -38.50 31.55 -13.34
C LEU A 91 -37.47 32.13 -14.30
N THR A 92 -37.88 33.09 -15.13
CA THR A 92 -36.97 33.80 -16.05
C THR A 92 -37.03 35.29 -15.76
N ALA A 93 -35.90 35.91 -15.49
CA ALA A 93 -35.73 37.35 -15.38
C ALA A 93 -34.94 37.87 -16.59
N SER A 94 -35.51 38.82 -17.34
CA SER A 94 -34.82 39.40 -18.52
C SER A 94 -33.76 40.42 -18.13
N LYS A 95 -33.72 40.85 -16.87
CA LYS A 95 -32.68 41.69 -16.26
C LYS A 95 -32.14 41.02 -14.98
N ASP A 96 -32.51 41.50 -13.82
CA ASP A 96 -31.86 41.20 -12.57
C ASP A 96 -32.76 40.46 -11.58
N VAL A 97 -32.12 39.69 -10.70
CA VAL A 97 -32.77 39.13 -9.51
C VAL A 97 -32.04 39.63 -8.25
N LEU A 98 -32.81 40.26 -7.36
CA LEU A 98 -32.29 40.76 -6.08
C LEU A 98 -32.91 39.93 -4.95
N ILE A 99 -32.08 39.35 -4.10
CA ILE A 99 -32.52 38.51 -2.98
C ILE A 99 -32.00 39.12 -1.69
N GLY A 100 -32.91 39.55 -0.79
CA GLY A 100 -32.57 40.35 0.39
C GLY A 100 -32.11 41.74 -0.03
N PHE A 101 -33.06 42.62 -0.29
CA PHE A 101 -32.78 43.96 -0.78
C PHE A 101 -33.42 45.02 0.15
N THR A 102 -32.70 46.09 0.42
CA THR A 102 -33.26 47.27 1.07
C THR A 102 -33.17 48.44 0.12
N GLY A 103 -34.32 49.12 -0.12
CA GLY A 103 -34.42 50.18 -1.10
C GLY A 103 -33.33 51.25 -1.04
N SER A 104 -33.21 51.98 -2.13
CA SER A 104 -32.14 52.97 -2.32
C SER A 104 -32.29 54.33 -1.61
N SER A 105 -33.31 54.51 -0.77
CA SER A 105 -33.54 55.78 -0.10
C SER A 105 -33.10 55.76 1.36
N ALA A 106 -32.42 56.81 1.80
CA ALA A 106 -31.90 56.95 3.15
C ALA A 106 -32.95 57.02 4.26
N ASP A 107 -34.21 57.09 3.88
CA ASP A 107 -35.36 57.24 4.79
C ASP A 107 -36.01 55.93 5.22
N PHE A 108 -35.56 54.80 4.69
CA PHE A 108 -36.14 53.47 4.99
C PHE A 108 -35.20 52.61 5.84
N HIS A 109 -35.57 52.35 7.09
CA HIS A 109 -34.87 51.49 8.04
C HIS A 109 -35.46 50.06 8.07
N GLY A 110 -35.54 49.39 6.94
CA GLY A 110 -36.02 47.99 6.86
C GLY A 110 -34.86 47.02 6.64
N THR A 111 -34.91 45.87 7.29
CA THR A 111 -34.00 44.73 7.03
C THR A 111 -34.63 43.85 5.95
N GLY A 112 -34.17 43.94 4.71
CA GLY A 112 -34.61 43.04 3.64
C GLY A 112 -34.12 41.59 3.84
N TYR A 113 -35.02 40.63 4.04
CA TYR A 113 -34.72 39.24 4.13
C TYR A 113 -35.30 38.49 2.93
N GLY A 114 -34.45 37.94 2.08
CA GLY A 114 -34.84 37.15 0.93
C GLY A 114 -34.28 35.70 0.99
N GLU A 115 -35.16 34.76 0.78
CA GLU A 115 -34.79 33.35 0.67
C GLU A 115 -35.30 32.76 -0.64
N THR A 116 -34.44 32.15 -1.44
CA THR A 116 -34.82 31.51 -2.71
C THR A 116 -34.28 30.06 -2.71
N LEU A 117 -35.22 29.12 -2.97
CA LEU A 117 -34.93 27.71 -3.16
C LEU A 117 -35.21 27.35 -4.62
N VAL A 118 -34.22 26.74 -5.29
CA VAL A 118 -34.41 26.11 -6.61
C VAL A 118 -34.00 24.65 -6.45
N ASP A 119 -35.03 23.77 -6.52
CA ASP A 119 -34.84 22.37 -6.15
C ASP A 119 -35.46 21.41 -7.19
N GLY A 120 -34.77 20.33 -7.45
CA GLY A 120 -35.26 19.21 -8.26
C GLY A 120 -34.97 19.33 -9.76
N ASP A 121 -34.97 18.20 -10.42
CA ASP A 121 -34.70 18.07 -11.86
C ASP A 121 -35.58 19.01 -12.69
N ASN A 122 -34.99 19.68 -13.67
CA ASN A 122 -35.62 20.64 -14.60
C ASN A 122 -36.17 21.92 -13.94
N SER A 123 -36.03 22.11 -12.63
CA SER A 123 -36.30 23.37 -11.98
C SER A 123 -35.24 24.39 -12.34
N SER A 124 -35.63 25.63 -12.66
CA SER A 124 -34.65 26.62 -13.10
C SER A 124 -34.97 28.07 -12.73
N LEU A 125 -33.93 28.81 -12.35
CA LEU A 125 -33.88 30.24 -12.29
C LEU A 125 -32.91 30.75 -13.35
N THR A 126 -33.44 31.45 -14.37
CA THR A 126 -32.62 31.98 -15.48
C THR A 126 -32.64 33.49 -15.46
N VAL A 127 -31.48 34.10 -15.38
CA VAL A 127 -31.31 35.56 -15.25
C VAL A 127 -30.37 36.07 -16.33
N ASN A 128 -30.86 37.03 -17.13
CA ASN A 128 -30.06 37.50 -18.27
C ASN A 128 -28.91 38.43 -17.88
N GLU A 129 -29.01 39.12 -16.78
CA GLU A 129 -27.90 39.96 -16.30
C GLU A 129 -27.28 39.36 -15.03
N TYR A 130 -27.67 39.76 -13.84
CA TYR A 130 -27.02 39.33 -12.62
C TYR A 130 -28.00 38.94 -11.50
N ILE A 131 -27.46 38.21 -10.51
CA ILE A 131 -28.12 37.89 -9.24
C ILE A 131 -27.37 38.53 -8.10
N ASN A 132 -28.02 39.34 -7.29
CA ASN A 132 -27.46 39.91 -6.06
C ASN A 132 -28.10 39.29 -4.81
N LEU A 133 -27.26 38.90 -3.87
CA LEU A 133 -27.64 38.34 -2.56
C LEU A 133 -27.17 39.31 -1.46
N GLY A 134 -28.09 39.94 -0.74
CA GLY A 134 -27.79 40.88 0.29
C GLY A 134 -27.40 42.26 -0.25
N GLY A 135 -28.39 43.08 -0.61
CA GLY A 135 -28.24 44.47 -1.03
C GLY A 135 -28.06 44.72 -2.52
N LEU A 136 -28.02 46.01 -2.87
CA LEU A 136 -27.80 46.47 -4.26
C LEU A 136 -26.68 47.51 -4.36
N SER A 137 -26.31 48.20 -3.30
CA SER A 137 -25.34 49.29 -3.33
C SER A 137 -24.52 49.34 -2.04
N SER A 138 -23.49 50.17 -2.04
CA SER A 138 -22.57 50.38 -0.91
C SER A 138 -23.19 51.14 0.28
N LEU A 139 -24.50 51.28 0.35
CA LEU A 139 -25.16 51.89 1.47
C LEU A 139 -25.24 50.94 2.67
N GLN A 140 -25.15 51.45 3.89
CA GLN A 140 -25.24 50.68 5.16
C GLN A 140 -26.64 50.09 5.32
N ASN A 141 -26.84 48.82 5.00
CA ASN A 141 -28.13 48.17 5.11
C ASN A 141 -27.94 46.69 5.53
N GLU A 142 -28.62 46.27 6.58
CA GLU A 142 -28.62 44.89 7.09
C GLU A 142 -29.45 43.94 6.24
N ALA A 143 -29.21 43.91 4.94
CA ALA A 143 -29.92 42.99 4.02
C ALA A 143 -29.35 41.57 4.10
N LYS A 144 -30.23 40.56 4.04
CA LYS A 144 -29.80 39.19 4.01
C LYS A 144 -30.44 38.44 2.84
N GLY A 145 -29.62 37.91 1.91
CA GLY A 145 -30.04 37.13 0.79
C GLY A 145 -29.46 35.68 0.84
N ILE A 146 -30.34 34.72 0.71
CA ILE A 146 -29.97 33.27 0.67
C ILE A 146 -30.49 32.67 -0.61
N LEU A 147 -29.63 32.01 -1.36
CA LEU A 147 -29.96 31.20 -2.54
C LEU A 147 -29.49 29.78 -2.31
N THR A 148 -30.44 28.84 -2.33
CA THR A 148 -30.15 27.39 -2.24
C THR A 148 -30.51 26.72 -3.55
N VAL A 149 -29.56 25.91 -4.09
CA VAL A 149 -29.70 25.20 -5.37
C VAL A 149 -29.37 23.75 -5.17
N SER A 150 -30.35 22.86 -5.33
CA SER A 150 -30.21 21.45 -4.98
C SER A 150 -30.87 20.51 -6.02
N ASN A 151 -30.53 19.23 -5.91
CA ASN A 151 -31.17 18.12 -6.66
C ASN A 151 -31.20 18.35 -8.17
N ASN A 152 -30.08 18.70 -8.79
CA ASN A 152 -29.89 18.98 -10.23
C ASN A 152 -30.68 20.19 -10.76
N ALA A 153 -31.27 21.01 -9.93
CA ALA A 153 -31.86 22.27 -10.36
C ALA A 153 -30.79 23.22 -10.93
N THR A 154 -31.15 24.10 -11.82
CA THR A 154 -30.22 25.01 -12.50
C THR A 154 -30.47 26.46 -12.15
N VAL A 155 -29.46 27.17 -11.71
CA VAL A 155 -29.41 28.62 -11.62
C VAL A 155 -28.39 29.19 -12.62
N SER A 156 -28.83 30.12 -13.47
CA SER A 156 -27.95 30.78 -14.43
C SER A 156 -28.06 32.30 -14.34
N ALA A 157 -26.90 32.97 -14.33
CA ALA A 157 -26.77 34.41 -14.46
C ALA A 157 -25.67 34.73 -15.48
N ASN A 158 -26.04 35.46 -16.56
CA ASN A 158 -25.12 35.63 -17.68
C ASN A 158 -23.93 36.56 -17.39
N GLN A 159 -24.05 37.43 -16.37
CA GLN A 159 -22.98 38.35 -15.99
C GLN A 159 -22.25 37.90 -14.72
N PHE A 160 -22.96 37.83 -13.60
CA PHE A 160 -22.38 37.44 -12.32
C PHE A 160 -23.45 37.10 -11.27
N ILE A 161 -22.99 36.44 -10.20
CA ILE A 161 -23.70 36.35 -8.92
C ILE A 161 -22.86 37.13 -7.89
N TRP A 162 -23.47 38.05 -7.13
CA TRP A 162 -22.78 38.81 -6.10
C TRP A 162 -23.35 38.54 -4.72
N LEU A 163 -22.50 38.19 -3.76
CA LEU A 163 -22.86 37.87 -2.36
C LEU A 163 -22.41 38.97 -1.44
N GLY A 164 -23.33 39.51 -0.64
CA GLY A 164 -22.99 40.55 0.38
C GLY A 164 -22.48 41.86 -0.21
N ILE A 165 -23.24 42.45 -1.16
CA ILE A 165 -22.79 43.64 -1.89
C ILE A 165 -22.82 44.93 -1.05
N ALA A 166 -23.77 45.05 -0.11
CA ALA A 166 -23.89 46.23 0.76
C ALA A 166 -22.96 46.11 1.98
N GLU A 167 -22.60 47.22 2.59
CA GLU A 167 -21.55 47.36 3.63
C GLU A 167 -21.72 46.39 4.82
N THR A 168 -22.97 46.15 5.28
CA THR A 168 -23.27 45.30 6.45
C THR A 168 -24.16 44.11 6.10
N SER A 169 -24.31 43.82 4.82
CA SER A 169 -25.22 42.76 4.32
C SER A 169 -24.65 41.36 4.43
N THR A 170 -25.52 40.38 4.27
CA THR A 170 -25.19 38.97 4.22
C THR A 170 -25.70 38.34 2.92
N GLY A 171 -24.80 37.74 2.16
CA GLY A 171 -25.11 36.94 0.96
C GLY A 171 -24.62 35.51 1.11
N ILE A 172 -25.54 34.54 0.99
CA ILE A 172 -25.22 33.10 1.14
C ILE A 172 -25.70 32.35 -0.10
N LEU A 173 -24.78 31.62 -0.72
CA LEU A 173 -25.07 30.67 -1.79
C LEU A 173 -24.85 29.26 -1.27
N ASN A 174 -25.90 28.45 -1.21
CA ASN A 174 -25.83 27.04 -0.87
C ASN A 174 -25.99 26.19 -2.13
N ILE A 175 -25.09 25.21 -2.30
CA ILE A 175 -25.12 24.24 -3.37
C ILE A 175 -25.30 22.86 -2.74
N GLY A 176 -26.47 22.25 -2.93
CA GLY A 176 -26.96 21.11 -2.17
C GLY A 176 -27.91 21.55 -1.06
N GLY A 177 -27.76 21.04 0.16
CA GLY A 177 -28.54 21.48 1.32
C GLY A 177 -28.17 22.90 1.80
N ALA A 178 -29.05 23.55 2.54
CA ALA A 178 -28.70 24.78 3.23
C ALA A 178 -27.67 24.51 4.34
N GLN A 179 -26.94 25.54 4.76
CA GLN A 179 -25.98 25.42 5.83
C GLN A 179 -26.65 24.92 7.13
N GLY A 180 -26.08 23.86 7.73
CA GLY A 180 -26.60 23.23 8.95
C GLY A 180 -27.77 22.26 8.73
N GLU A 181 -28.27 22.12 7.50
CA GLU A 181 -29.27 21.13 7.12
C GLU A 181 -28.60 19.86 6.54
N ALA A 182 -29.41 18.84 6.29
CA ALA A 182 -28.90 17.60 5.67
C ALA A 182 -28.38 17.88 4.25
N GLU A 183 -27.28 17.24 3.88
CA GLU A 183 -26.71 17.31 2.52
C GLU A 183 -27.72 16.80 1.47
N GLN A 184 -27.74 17.47 0.31
CA GLN A 184 -28.57 17.10 -0.84
C GLN A 184 -27.67 16.83 -2.05
N LYS A 185 -28.22 16.39 -3.17
CA LYS A 185 -27.47 16.43 -4.43
C LYS A 185 -27.20 17.89 -4.83
N ALA A 186 -26.07 18.15 -5.44
CA ALA A 186 -25.74 19.48 -5.93
C ALA A 186 -26.76 19.98 -6.96
N GLY A 187 -27.03 21.26 -6.95
CA GLY A 187 -27.64 21.96 -8.09
C GLY A 187 -26.55 22.49 -9.02
N ILE A 188 -26.93 22.99 -10.18
CA ILE A 188 -26.05 23.46 -11.25
C ILE A 188 -26.00 25.01 -11.23
N ILE A 189 -24.81 25.57 -11.09
CA ILE A 189 -24.58 27.02 -11.16
C ILE A 189 -23.91 27.34 -12.51
N LYS A 190 -24.53 28.24 -13.26
CA LYS A 190 -24.01 28.72 -14.57
C LYS A 190 -23.85 30.25 -14.49
N THR A 191 -22.65 30.68 -14.20
CA THR A 191 -22.26 32.09 -14.21
C THR A 191 -20.77 32.19 -14.51
N PRO A 192 -20.29 33.25 -15.17
CA PRO A 192 -18.86 33.41 -15.36
C PRO A 192 -18.13 33.78 -14.03
N ILE A 193 -18.77 34.56 -13.17
CA ILE A 193 -18.12 35.11 -11.96
C ILE A 193 -19.06 35.08 -10.77
N ILE A 194 -18.52 34.74 -9.60
CA ILE A 194 -19.16 34.92 -8.29
C ILE A 194 -18.32 35.95 -7.51
N HIS A 195 -18.89 37.12 -7.30
CA HIS A 195 -18.30 38.16 -6.45
C HIS A 195 -18.69 37.92 -5.00
N MET A 196 -17.72 37.97 -4.10
CA MET A 196 -17.94 37.86 -2.65
C MET A 196 -17.57 39.17 -1.94
N GLY A 197 -18.43 39.56 -1.03
CA GLY A 197 -18.22 40.71 -0.14
C GLY A 197 -18.40 42.05 -0.79
N SER A 198 -18.49 43.08 0.07
CA SER A 198 -18.61 44.49 -0.33
C SER A 198 -17.22 45.08 -0.60
N ASN A 199 -17.13 45.99 -1.57
CA ASN A 199 -15.92 46.77 -1.81
C ASN A 199 -15.65 47.81 -0.73
N VAL A 200 -16.67 48.09 0.10
CA VAL A 200 -16.64 49.06 1.19
C VAL A 200 -17.35 48.48 2.43
N GLY A 201 -16.63 48.16 3.48
CA GLY A 201 -17.22 47.71 4.72
C GLY A 201 -17.08 46.20 5.01
N ASN A 202 -17.84 45.71 6.00
CA ASN A 202 -17.71 44.35 6.56
C ASN A 202 -18.97 43.50 6.29
N SER A 203 -19.27 43.22 5.02
CA SER A 203 -20.33 42.29 4.65
C SER A 203 -19.91 40.84 4.89
N THR A 204 -20.89 39.96 5.05
CA THR A 204 -20.71 38.52 5.09
C THR A 204 -21.06 37.91 3.73
N ALA A 205 -20.11 37.21 3.13
CA ALA A 205 -20.33 36.44 1.90
C ALA A 205 -19.87 35.00 2.10
N GLN A 206 -20.74 34.05 1.80
CA GLN A 206 -20.47 32.61 1.97
C GLN A 206 -20.93 31.80 0.78
N ILE A 207 -20.12 30.84 0.37
CA ILE A 207 -20.47 29.75 -0.53
C ILE A 207 -20.37 28.45 0.25
N ASN A 208 -21.46 27.71 0.35
CA ASN A 208 -21.52 26.44 1.06
C ASN A 208 -21.80 25.30 0.07
N PHE A 209 -20.85 24.38 -0.06
CA PHE A 209 -21.00 23.13 -0.79
C PHE A 209 -21.46 22.05 0.20
N ASN A 210 -22.77 21.97 0.42
CA ASN A 210 -23.38 20.96 1.28
C ASN A 210 -24.08 19.89 0.45
N HIS A 211 -23.30 19.14 -0.34
CA HIS A 211 -23.82 18.14 -1.25
C HIS A 211 -23.13 16.79 -1.16
N SER A 212 -23.88 15.75 -1.64
CA SER A 212 -23.42 14.35 -1.73
C SER A 212 -23.02 13.92 -3.16
N SER A 213 -22.99 14.84 -4.14
CA SER A 213 -22.60 14.52 -5.52
C SER A 213 -21.10 14.31 -5.64
N GLU A 214 -20.68 13.30 -6.41
CA GLU A 214 -19.27 12.97 -6.61
C GLU A 214 -18.62 13.69 -7.81
N ASP A 215 -19.43 14.33 -8.66
CA ASP A 215 -19.03 14.89 -9.96
C ASP A 215 -19.45 16.35 -10.15
N PHE A 216 -19.69 17.11 -9.08
CA PHE A 216 -20.07 18.51 -9.19
C PHE A 216 -18.88 19.38 -9.62
N ILE A 217 -19.09 20.20 -10.66
CA ILE A 217 -18.07 21.12 -11.19
C ILE A 217 -18.58 22.56 -11.09
N LEU A 218 -17.81 23.44 -10.45
CA LEU A 218 -18.01 24.89 -10.48
C LEU A 218 -16.96 25.56 -11.37
N ALA A 219 -17.41 26.08 -12.50
CA ALA A 219 -16.53 26.71 -13.49
C ALA A 219 -16.43 28.23 -13.34
N ALA A 220 -17.22 28.84 -12.47
CA ALA A 220 -17.18 30.27 -12.22
C ALA A 220 -15.89 30.71 -11.51
N ASP A 221 -15.38 31.89 -11.87
CA ASP A 221 -14.32 32.54 -11.10
C ASP A 221 -14.91 33.09 -9.80
N ILE A 222 -14.33 32.72 -8.65
CA ILE A 222 -14.72 33.26 -7.34
C ILE A 222 -13.74 34.35 -6.98
N VAL A 223 -14.24 35.57 -6.76
CA VAL A 223 -13.42 36.75 -6.50
C VAL A 223 -13.97 37.57 -5.31
N GLY A 224 -13.14 38.41 -4.71
CA GLY A 224 -13.52 39.29 -3.61
C GLY A 224 -13.19 38.73 -2.22
N LYS A 225 -14.00 39.05 -1.20
CA LYS A 225 -13.72 38.66 0.21
C LYS A 225 -14.92 37.88 0.79
N GLY A 226 -14.71 36.65 1.19
CA GLY A 226 -15.76 35.81 1.78
C GLY A 226 -15.25 34.40 2.11
N GLU A 227 -16.12 33.58 2.66
CA GLU A 227 -15.83 32.20 3.06
C GLU A 227 -16.33 31.19 2.03
N VAL A 228 -15.55 30.14 1.83
CA VAL A 228 -15.92 28.97 1.01
C VAL A 228 -15.88 27.73 1.89
N ASN A 229 -17.00 27.03 2.00
CA ASN A 229 -17.16 25.90 2.91
C ASN A 229 -17.55 24.65 2.13
N GLN A 230 -16.76 23.58 2.23
CA GLN A 230 -17.11 22.21 1.81
C GLN A 230 -17.64 21.47 3.03
N GLU A 231 -18.98 21.30 3.13
CA GLU A 231 -19.66 20.73 4.30
C GLU A 231 -20.24 19.33 4.04
N GLY A 232 -20.63 19.06 2.80
CA GLY A 232 -21.19 17.77 2.38
C GLY A 232 -20.12 16.72 2.02
N SER A 233 -20.51 15.45 2.00
CA SER A 233 -19.63 14.32 1.70
C SER A 233 -19.19 14.24 0.24
N GLY A 234 -19.77 15.04 -0.65
CA GLY A 234 -19.50 15.02 -2.08
C GLY A 234 -18.14 15.58 -2.49
N VAL A 235 -17.92 15.60 -3.80
CA VAL A 235 -16.70 16.14 -4.43
C VAL A 235 -17.06 17.40 -5.21
N THR A 236 -16.49 18.53 -4.77
CA THR A 236 -16.57 19.82 -5.49
C THR A 236 -15.31 20.01 -6.31
N THR A 237 -15.39 20.04 -7.63
CA THR A 237 -14.27 20.35 -8.51
C THR A 237 -14.35 21.80 -8.96
N LEU A 238 -13.31 22.58 -8.66
CA LEU A 238 -13.17 23.97 -9.10
C LEU A 238 -12.36 24.02 -10.40
N THR A 239 -12.85 24.80 -11.38
CA THR A 239 -12.13 25.04 -12.65
C THR A 239 -12.03 26.54 -13.02
N GLY A 240 -12.57 27.43 -12.18
CA GLY A 240 -12.45 28.88 -12.35
C GLY A 240 -11.09 29.41 -11.85
N ALA A 241 -10.74 30.62 -12.27
CA ALA A 241 -9.57 31.35 -11.77
C ALA A 241 -9.92 32.08 -10.46
N ASN A 242 -9.79 31.40 -9.34
CA ASN A 242 -10.24 31.89 -8.04
C ASN A 242 -9.19 32.79 -7.38
N THR A 243 -9.62 33.97 -6.92
CA THR A 243 -8.74 34.97 -6.30
C THR A 243 -9.34 35.58 -5.01
N TYR A 244 -10.39 34.97 -4.49
CA TYR A 244 -11.03 35.44 -3.27
C TYR A 244 -10.09 35.38 -2.06
N SER A 245 -10.31 36.25 -1.10
CA SER A 245 -9.65 36.26 0.20
C SER A 245 -10.67 35.96 1.30
N GLY A 246 -10.24 35.31 2.34
CA GLY A 246 -11.04 34.79 3.41
C GLY A 246 -10.70 33.33 3.66
N GLN A 247 -11.51 32.65 4.43
CA GLN A 247 -11.22 31.27 4.80
C GLN A 247 -11.88 30.29 3.84
N THR A 248 -11.16 29.22 3.52
CA THR A 248 -11.72 28.02 2.87
C THR A 248 -11.70 26.88 3.87
N ASN A 249 -12.89 26.42 4.28
CA ASN A 249 -13.07 25.35 5.25
C ASN A 249 -13.49 24.07 4.51
N ILE A 250 -12.74 23.00 4.67
CA ILE A 250 -13.05 21.68 4.13
C ILE A 250 -13.37 20.79 5.32
N ASN A 251 -14.63 20.86 5.78
CA ASN A 251 -15.09 20.17 6.98
C ASN A 251 -15.33 18.68 6.72
N LYS A 252 -15.81 18.35 5.49
CA LYS A 252 -16.12 16.99 5.07
C LYS A 252 -16.07 16.88 3.55
N GLY A 253 -15.89 15.62 3.02
CA GLY A 253 -15.83 15.39 1.58
C GLY A 253 -14.56 15.95 0.92
N THR A 254 -14.67 16.36 -0.35
CA THR A 254 -13.49 16.72 -1.13
C THR A 254 -13.66 18.04 -1.87
N LEU A 255 -12.71 18.94 -1.70
CA LEU A 255 -12.51 20.08 -2.58
C LEU A 255 -11.36 19.75 -3.55
N ARG A 256 -11.67 19.65 -4.85
CA ARG A 256 -10.76 19.19 -5.90
C ARG A 256 -10.40 20.30 -6.87
N ALA A 257 -9.14 20.31 -7.29
CA ALA A 257 -8.68 21.12 -8.41
C ALA A 257 -8.98 20.44 -9.75
N GLY A 258 -9.54 21.16 -10.71
CA GLY A 258 -9.77 20.68 -12.07
C GLY A 258 -8.76 21.20 -13.08
N ILE A 259 -7.96 22.21 -12.71
CA ILE A 259 -6.88 22.81 -13.49
C ILE A 259 -5.78 23.34 -12.54
N ASN A 260 -4.61 23.68 -13.10
CA ASN A 260 -3.57 24.37 -12.34
C ASN A 260 -4.04 25.73 -11.82
N ASP A 261 -3.57 26.11 -10.62
CA ASP A 261 -3.82 27.42 -10.00
C ASP A 261 -5.31 27.81 -9.91
N THR A 262 -6.21 26.84 -9.73
CA THR A 262 -7.63 27.10 -9.54
C THR A 262 -7.98 27.40 -8.09
N PHE A 263 -7.21 26.94 -7.11
CA PHE A 263 -7.40 27.31 -5.70
C PHE A 263 -6.91 28.75 -5.47
N SER A 264 -7.62 29.50 -4.62
CA SER A 264 -7.23 30.88 -4.38
C SER A 264 -5.92 30.99 -3.60
N PRO A 265 -4.89 31.67 -4.14
CA PRO A 265 -3.63 31.88 -3.43
C PRO A 265 -3.75 32.92 -2.29
N ASN A 266 -4.91 33.56 -2.13
CA ASN A 266 -5.18 34.58 -1.11
C ASN A 266 -6.05 34.06 0.04
N SER A 267 -6.51 32.82 0.00
CA SER A 267 -7.35 32.19 1.00
C SER A 267 -6.53 31.38 1.99
N ASP A 268 -6.96 31.38 3.24
CA ASP A 268 -6.46 30.50 4.30
C ASP A 268 -7.28 29.22 4.32
N TYR A 269 -6.62 28.09 4.16
CA TYR A 269 -7.28 26.78 4.07
C TYR A 269 -7.22 26.04 5.40
N VAL A 270 -8.37 25.52 5.83
CA VAL A 270 -8.52 24.63 6.98
C VAL A 270 -9.15 23.33 6.48
N VAL A 271 -8.49 22.22 6.70
CA VAL A 271 -8.94 20.89 6.32
C VAL A 271 -9.17 20.08 7.58
N ASP A 272 -10.43 19.89 7.96
CA ASP A 272 -10.83 19.09 9.11
C ASP A 272 -10.60 17.59 8.86
N SER A 273 -10.66 16.80 9.93
CA SER A 273 -10.32 15.37 9.92
C SER A 273 -11.11 14.51 8.91
N GLU A 274 -12.31 14.92 8.51
CA GLU A 274 -13.14 14.27 7.48
C GLU A 274 -13.02 14.93 6.10
N GLY A 275 -12.24 16.00 5.99
CA GLY A 275 -12.03 16.78 4.77
C GLY A 275 -10.84 16.29 3.97
N ASN A 276 -10.93 16.48 2.65
CA ASN A 276 -9.83 16.22 1.71
C ASN A 276 -9.67 17.39 0.74
N ILE A 277 -8.48 17.97 0.69
CA ILE A 277 -8.05 18.86 -0.40
C ILE A 277 -7.32 18.03 -1.45
N ASP A 278 -7.85 17.98 -2.67
CA ASP A 278 -7.35 17.11 -3.73
C ASP A 278 -6.88 17.96 -4.93
N LEU A 279 -5.60 17.89 -5.21
CA LEU A 279 -5.02 18.61 -6.35
C LEU A 279 -5.24 17.87 -7.67
N ASP A 280 -5.59 16.59 -7.64
CA ASP A 280 -5.79 15.72 -8.81
C ASP A 280 -4.63 15.78 -9.85
N GLY A 281 -3.41 16.03 -9.39
CA GLY A 281 -2.23 16.19 -10.24
C GLY A 281 -2.00 17.60 -10.80
N PHE A 282 -2.84 18.58 -10.44
CA PHE A 282 -2.69 19.98 -10.85
C PHE A 282 -1.98 20.80 -9.77
N SER A 283 -0.90 21.48 -10.11
CA SER A 283 -0.18 22.33 -9.15
C SER A 283 -1.06 23.47 -8.64
N GLN A 284 -0.99 23.73 -7.34
CA GLN A 284 -1.81 24.74 -6.68
C GLN A 284 -0.98 25.63 -5.76
N THR A 285 -1.47 26.85 -5.53
CA THR A 285 -0.88 27.80 -4.59
C THR A 285 -1.95 28.24 -3.58
N LEU A 286 -1.64 28.17 -2.27
CA LEU A 286 -2.49 28.59 -1.16
C LEU A 286 -1.81 29.70 -0.36
N ASN A 287 -2.59 30.48 0.43
CA ASN A 287 -2.00 31.42 1.40
C ASN A 287 -1.41 30.66 2.59
N THR A 288 -2.27 30.02 3.39
CA THR A 288 -1.89 29.15 4.52
C THR A 288 -2.62 27.81 4.41
N LEU A 289 -2.13 26.79 5.14
CA LEU A 289 -2.82 25.51 5.26
C LEU A 289 -2.74 25.00 6.69
N ASP A 290 -3.92 24.75 7.29
CA ASP A 290 -4.08 23.98 8.52
C ASP A 290 -4.70 22.63 8.18
N LEU A 291 -3.95 21.53 8.41
CA LEU A 291 -4.29 20.20 7.95
C LEU A 291 -4.49 19.22 9.11
N ALA A 292 -5.75 18.87 9.38
CA ALA A 292 -6.12 17.74 10.24
C ALA A 292 -6.63 16.53 9.44
N GLY A 293 -7.14 16.77 8.24
CA GLY A 293 -7.63 15.76 7.28
C GLY A 293 -6.58 15.31 6.29
N THR A 294 -6.97 15.23 5.02
CA THR A 294 -6.11 14.73 3.94
C THR A 294 -5.79 15.83 2.94
N ALA A 295 -4.54 15.87 2.47
CA ALA A 295 -4.11 16.61 1.30
C ALA A 295 -3.56 15.63 0.25
N THR A 296 -4.27 15.46 -0.86
CA THR A 296 -3.87 14.57 -1.96
C THR A 296 -3.28 15.39 -3.09
N LEU A 297 -1.98 15.20 -3.40
CA LEU A 297 -1.33 15.95 -4.46
C LEU A 297 -1.62 15.33 -5.82
N SER A 298 -1.45 14.02 -5.94
CA SER A 298 -1.85 13.29 -7.13
C SER A 298 -2.36 11.89 -6.79
N SER A 299 -3.33 11.41 -7.54
CA SER A 299 -3.89 10.07 -7.43
C SER A 299 -3.43 9.19 -8.59
N SER A 300 -3.40 7.86 -8.37
CA SER A 300 -3.11 6.90 -9.43
C SER A 300 -4.33 6.76 -10.35
N LYS A 301 -4.26 7.31 -11.57
CA LYS A 301 -5.23 6.99 -12.63
C LYS A 301 -4.59 5.95 -13.56
N ASN A 302 -5.25 4.84 -13.79
CA ASN A 302 -4.76 3.77 -14.66
C ASN A 302 -4.40 4.29 -16.06
N GLY A 303 -3.13 4.14 -16.45
CA GLY A 303 -2.64 4.42 -17.80
C GLY A 303 -2.09 5.83 -18.05
N ASP A 304 -2.16 6.74 -17.09
CA ASP A 304 -1.63 8.08 -17.26
C ASP A 304 -0.13 8.14 -16.89
N LYS A 305 0.65 8.82 -17.76
CA LYS A 305 2.04 9.13 -17.44
C LYS A 305 2.06 10.05 -16.21
N PHE A 306 2.85 9.68 -15.21
CA PHE A 306 3.03 10.52 -14.03
C PHE A 306 3.61 11.88 -14.38
N THR A 307 2.94 12.93 -13.92
CA THR A 307 3.43 14.31 -13.98
C THR A 307 3.37 14.86 -12.57
N PRO A 308 4.51 15.25 -11.98
CA PRO A 308 4.54 15.75 -10.61
C PRO A 308 3.67 17.00 -10.40
N ALA A 309 2.90 16.99 -9.31
CA ALA A 309 2.16 18.15 -8.84
C ALA A 309 2.90 18.84 -7.69
N THR A 310 2.75 20.17 -7.61
CA THR A 310 3.33 20.96 -6.53
C THR A 310 2.23 21.69 -5.75
N LEU A 311 2.20 21.50 -4.44
CA LEU A 311 1.43 22.32 -3.52
C LEU A 311 2.34 23.39 -2.91
N THR A 312 2.09 24.64 -3.25
CA THR A 312 2.84 25.80 -2.71
C THR A 312 2.02 26.52 -1.65
N ILE A 313 2.57 26.70 -0.46
CA ILE A 313 1.99 27.48 0.64
C ILE A 313 2.82 28.75 0.76
N ASN A 314 2.21 29.91 0.53
CA ASN A 314 2.89 31.23 0.58
C ASN A 314 3.22 31.66 2.04
N GLY A 315 2.38 31.31 2.98
CA GLY A 315 2.55 31.54 4.43
C GLY A 315 2.92 30.26 5.18
N ASN A 316 2.28 30.03 6.32
CA ASN A 316 2.59 28.94 7.22
C ASN A 316 1.78 27.66 6.89
N TYR A 317 2.37 26.53 7.21
CA TYR A 317 1.75 25.22 7.22
C TYR A 317 1.69 24.67 8.64
N THR A 318 0.50 24.36 9.11
CA THR A 318 0.27 23.71 10.40
C THR A 318 -0.43 22.38 10.17
N ALA A 319 -0.07 21.34 10.90
CA ALA A 319 -0.77 20.06 10.80
C ALA A 319 -1.05 19.45 12.18
N ASN A 320 -2.22 18.85 12.31
CA ASN A 320 -2.63 18.09 13.48
C ASN A 320 -2.87 16.63 13.08
N ASN A 321 -1.78 15.87 12.94
CA ASN A 321 -1.78 14.49 12.46
C ASN A 321 -2.43 14.31 11.06
N GLY A 322 -2.37 15.36 10.23
CA GLY A 322 -2.90 15.33 8.87
C GLY A 322 -2.18 14.34 7.97
N LEU A 323 -2.84 13.92 6.89
CA LEU A 323 -2.29 12.97 5.91
C LEU A 323 -1.94 13.69 4.61
N LEU A 324 -0.67 13.64 4.20
CA LEU A 324 -0.19 14.10 2.90
C LEU A 324 0.00 12.88 1.97
N VAL A 325 -0.78 12.81 0.90
CA VAL A 325 -0.70 11.73 -0.10
C VAL A 325 0.02 12.24 -1.33
N MET A 326 1.10 11.56 -1.71
CA MET A 326 2.01 11.93 -2.79
C MET A 326 2.29 10.76 -3.72
N ARG A 327 2.72 11.05 -4.94
CA ARG A 327 3.30 10.08 -5.87
C ARG A 327 4.76 10.43 -6.16
N THR A 328 5.59 9.42 -6.26
CA THR A 328 7.03 9.55 -6.55
C THR A 328 7.47 8.40 -7.43
N GLU A 329 8.23 8.67 -8.48
CA GLU A 329 9.01 7.62 -9.15
C GLU A 329 10.16 7.26 -8.21
N LEU A 330 9.97 6.22 -7.37
CA LEU A 330 10.96 5.85 -6.37
C LEU A 330 12.24 5.33 -7.04
N GLY A 331 13.29 6.10 -6.97
CA GLY A 331 14.60 5.87 -7.59
C GLY A 331 15.70 6.66 -6.88
N ASP A 332 16.62 7.26 -7.63
CA ASP A 332 17.70 8.10 -7.12
C ASP A 332 17.24 9.52 -6.73
N ASP A 333 18.17 10.35 -6.27
CA ASP A 333 17.93 11.73 -5.82
C ASP A 333 17.22 12.64 -6.85
N ASN A 334 17.30 12.31 -8.15
CA ASN A 334 16.73 13.10 -9.24
C ASN A 334 15.33 12.62 -9.68
N SER A 335 14.79 11.66 -8.96
CA SER A 335 13.49 11.07 -9.29
C SER A 335 12.36 12.07 -9.28
N ALA A 336 11.44 11.92 -10.23
CA ALA A 336 10.24 12.76 -10.30
C ALA A 336 9.34 12.51 -9.10
N THR A 337 8.89 13.57 -8.45
CA THR A 337 8.09 13.48 -7.22
C THR A 337 7.14 14.68 -7.10
N ASP A 338 5.94 14.42 -6.57
CA ASP A 338 5.09 15.48 -6.04
C ASP A 338 5.84 16.25 -4.94
N LYS A 339 5.52 17.54 -4.77
CA LYS A 339 6.21 18.40 -3.79
C LYS A 339 5.25 19.22 -2.96
N LEU A 340 5.56 19.35 -1.67
CA LEU A 340 5.03 20.40 -0.81
C LEU A 340 6.12 21.47 -0.65
N ILE A 341 5.81 22.73 -1.02
CA ILE A 341 6.70 23.88 -0.85
C ILE A 341 6.03 24.84 0.13
N VAL A 342 6.60 25.03 1.31
CA VAL A 342 6.15 25.97 2.31
C VAL A 342 7.13 27.13 2.37
N LYS A 343 6.72 28.35 1.99
CA LYS A 343 7.57 29.52 2.03
C LYS A 343 7.72 30.10 3.44
N GLY A 344 6.70 29.92 4.29
CA GLY A 344 6.70 30.27 5.70
C GLY A 344 7.19 29.14 6.60
N ASP A 345 6.66 29.09 7.82
CA ASP A 345 7.03 28.14 8.85
C ASP A 345 6.18 26.86 8.76
N THR A 346 6.74 25.75 9.26
CA THR A 346 5.99 24.50 9.46
C THR A 346 5.90 24.15 10.93
N SER A 347 4.72 23.64 11.37
CA SER A 347 4.48 23.18 12.74
C SER A 347 3.56 21.97 12.80
N GLY A 348 3.59 21.26 13.95
CA GLY A 348 2.74 20.10 14.20
C GLY A 348 3.24 18.81 13.54
N SER A 349 2.35 17.86 13.27
CA SER A 349 2.70 16.52 12.74
C SER A 349 1.90 16.18 11.48
N THR A 350 2.60 15.65 10.47
CA THR A 350 2.04 15.20 9.18
C THR A 350 2.45 13.76 8.92
N ARG A 351 1.49 12.91 8.58
CA ARG A 351 1.74 11.58 8.04
C ARG A 351 1.90 11.67 6.53
N VAL A 352 2.90 11.04 5.96
CA VAL A 352 3.22 11.09 4.53
C VAL A 352 3.05 9.71 3.93
N MET A 353 2.07 9.56 3.06
CA MET A 353 1.86 8.36 2.24
C MET A 353 2.42 8.60 0.85
N VAL A 354 3.32 7.72 0.40
CA VAL A 354 3.94 7.81 -0.92
C VAL A 354 3.58 6.58 -1.74
N ASN A 355 2.96 6.82 -2.88
CA ASN A 355 2.65 5.79 -3.87
C ASN A 355 3.72 5.79 -4.97
N ASN A 356 4.31 4.63 -5.26
CA ASN A 356 5.29 4.50 -6.34
C ASN A 356 4.64 4.79 -7.71
N ALA A 357 5.19 5.73 -8.43
CA ALA A 357 4.72 6.12 -9.77
C ALA A 357 5.43 5.37 -10.90
N GLY A 358 5.99 4.20 -10.63
CA GLY A 358 6.69 3.35 -11.61
C GLY A 358 8.21 3.35 -11.46
N GLY A 359 8.73 3.85 -10.33
CA GLY A 359 10.16 3.77 -10.02
C GLY A 359 10.58 2.34 -9.67
N LEU A 360 11.79 1.95 -10.08
CA LEU A 360 12.34 0.61 -9.91
C LEU A 360 13.23 0.46 -8.65
N GLY A 361 13.29 1.51 -7.83
CA GLY A 361 14.19 1.57 -6.69
C GLY A 361 15.64 1.85 -7.07
N ALA A 362 16.30 2.70 -6.31
CA ALA A 362 17.74 2.95 -6.44
C ALA A 362 18.31 3.47 -5.11
N ASP A 363 19.65 3.48 -5.04
CA ASP A 363 20.36 4.13 -3.96
C ASP A 363 20.19 5.64 -4.03
N THR A 364 19.95 6.26 -2.89
CA THR A 364 19.89 7.71 -2.75
C THR A 364 21.15 8.22 -2.04
N LEU A 365 21.67 9.38 -2.45
CA LEU A 365 22.84 10.03 -1.82
C LEU A 365 22.41 11.13 -0.85
N GLU A 366 21.53 12.02 -1.33
CA GLU A 366 20.95 13.12 -0.56
C GLU A 366 19.47 12.85 -0.24
N GLY A 367 18.83 12.03 -1.06
CA GLY A 367 17.42 11.69 -1.02
C GLY A 367 16.56 12.49 -2.00
N ILE A 368 15.36 11.99 -2.27
CA ILE A 368 14.35 12.62 -3.13
C ILE A 368 13.64 13.69 -2.30
N LYS A 369 13.82 14.99 -2.62
CA LYS A 369 13.20 16.08 -1.86
C LYS A 369 11.70 16.16 -2.09
N ILE A 370 10.92 15.88 -1.04
CA ILE A 370 9.45 15.89 -1.06
C ILE A 370 8.82 17.10 -0.36
N VAL A 371 9.49 17.68 0.66
CA VAL A 371 9.03 18.89 1.33
C VAL A 371 10.17 19.92 1.36
N GLU A 372 9.88 21.14 0.91
CA GLU A 372 10.77 22.27 0.95
C GLU A 372 10.20 23.33 1.90
N VAL A 373 11.02 23.81 2.85
CA VAL A 373 10.60 24.78 3.88
C VAL A 373 11.49 26.03 3.82
N GLY A 374 10.88 27.20 3.59
CA GLY A 374 11.59 28.47 3.52
C GLY A 374 11.77 29.16 4.87
N GLY A 375 10.88 28.93 5.82
CA GLY A 375 10.90 29.47 7.19
C GLY A 375 11.45 28.49 8.22
N LEU A 376 10.93 28.54 9.45
CA LEU A 376 11.29 27.58 10.50
C LEU A 376 10.65 26.20 10.22
N SER A 377 11.46 25.16 10.20
CA SER A 377 11.01 23.80 9.96
C SER A 377 10.83 23.04 11.29
N GLU A 378 9.77 23.38 12.04
CA GLU A 378 9.43 22.71 13.31
C GLU A 378 8.41 21.59 13.14
N GLY A 379 7.72 21.54 12.01
CA GLY A 379 6.79 20.46 11.65
C GLY A 379 7.52 19.13 11.49
N VAL A 380 6.86 18.04 11.93
CA VAL A 380 7.37 16.66 11.83
C VAL A 380 6.61 15.93 10.74
N PHE A 381 7.34 15.42 9.76
CA PHE A 381 6.78 14.57 8.71
C PHE A 381 7.23 13.11 8.95
N SER A 382 6.26 12.21 9.09
CA SER A 382 6.51 10.79 9.34
C SER A 382 5.86 9.94 8.26
N LYS A 383 6.49 8.83 7.87
CA LYS A 383 5.90 7.96 6.85
C LYS A 383 4.63 7.27 7.35
N GLU A 384 3.64 7.17 6.49
CA GLU A 384 2.43 6.36 6.66
C GLU A 384 2.56 5.08 5.85
N GLY A 385 2.64 3.93 6.54
CA GLY A 385 2.88 2.64 5.90
C GLY A 385 4.32 2.45 5.42
N ARG A 386 4.52 1.45 4.56
CA ARG A 386 5.82 1.18 3.93
C ARG A 386 5.89 1.83 2.56
N ILE A 387 7.07 2.38 2.23
CA ILE A 387 7.38 3.00 0.96
C ILE A 387 8.45 2.14 0.31
N VAL A 388 8.09 1.38 -0.73
CA VAL A 388 8.97 0.37 -1.34
C VAL A 388 9.03 0.47 -2.86
N ALA A 389 10.20 0.21 -3.43
CA ALA A 389 10.41 -0.01 -4.86
C ALA A 389 11.63 -0.90 -5.09
N GLY A 390 11.51 -1.89 -5.99
CA GLY A 390 12.55 -2.89 -6.17
C GLY A 390 12.97 -3.51 -4.84
N PRO A 391 14.25 -3.66 -4.56
CA PRO A 391 14.75 -4.24 -3.31
C PRO A 391 14.78 -3.26 -2.13
N TYR A 392 14.38 -1.98 -2.30
CA TYR A 392 14.55 -0.93 -1.30
C TYR A 392 13.30 -0.61 -0.50
N ASP A 393 13.50 -0.33 0.80
CA ASP A 393 12.62 0.45 1.65
C ASP A 393 13.08 1.92 1.64
N TYR A 394 12.13 2.87 1.57
CA TYR A 394 12.42 4.29 1.70
C TYR A 394 11.88 4.82 3.03
N ASN A 395 12.62 5.75 3.62
CA ASN A 395 12.21 6.48 4.82
C ASN A 395 12.04 7.97 4.53
N VAL A 396 11.11 8.61 5.26
CA VAL A 396 10.98 10.06 5.30
C VAL A 396 11.94 10.60 6.35
N VAL A 397 12.92 11.39 5.93
CA VAL A 397 13.96 11.93 6.81
C VAL A 397 14.10 13.43 6.64
N LYS A 398 14.41 14.12 7.74
CA LYS A 398 14.80 15.53 7.71
C LYS A 398 16.30 15.61 7.46
N SER A 399 16.68 16.14 6.30
CA SER A 399 18.06 16.42 5.96
C SER A 399 18.32 17.91 6.06
N ASP A 400 19.60 18.33 6.21
CA ASP A 400 20.03 19.74 6.31
C ASP A 400 19.33 20.58 7.42
N ASN A 401 18.61 19.94 8.36
CA ASN A 401 17.75 20.56 9.38
C ASN A 401 16.61 21.44 8.86
N GLN A 402 16.31 21.41 7.58
CA GLN A 402 15.36 22.25 6.91
C GLN A 402 14.31 21.46 6.11
N ASN A 403 14.76 20.68 5.12
CA ASN A 403 13.90 20.02 4.15
C ASN A 403 13.70 18.54 4.48
N TRP A 404 12.67 17.93 3.89
CA TRP A 404 12.35 16.53 4.08
C TRP A 404 12.50 15.75 2.78
N PHE A 405 13.09 14.54 2.90
CA PHE A 405 13.49 13.70 1.77
C PHE A 405 13.03 12.27 1.96
N LEU A 406 12.84 11.55 0.84
CA LEU A 406 12.78 10.10 0.82
C LEU A 406 14.19 9.56 0.61
N THR A 407 14.65 8.63 1.47
CA THR A 407 15.97 8.03 1.35
C THR A 407 15.88 6.50 1.46
N SER A 408 16.63 5.82 0.59
CA SER A 408 16.86 4.37 0.63
C SER A 408 18.15 3.98 1.39
N GLU A 409 18.84 4.94 1.99
CA GLU A 409 20.03 4.75 2.82
C GLU A 409 19.86 5.36 4.20
N ILE A 410 20.68 4.88 5.15
CA ILE A 410 20.86 5.55 6.44
C ILE A 410 21.88 6.66 6.25
N PRO A 411 21.55 7.96 6.48
CA PRO A 411 22.50 9.05 6.40
C PRO A 411 23.67 8.85 7.36
N ALA A 412 24.89 9.17 6.93
CA ALA A 412 26.07 9.18 7.78
C ALA A 412 26.02 10.36 8.76
N GLY A 413 25.51 10.14 9.97
CA GLY A 413 25.42 11.15 11.04
C GLY A 413 24.79 10.57 12.30
N PRO A 414 24.65 11.30 13.40
CA PRO A 414 23.94 10.82 14.58
C PRO A 414 22.43 10.75 14.29
N TYR A 415 22.04 9.71 13.59
CA TYR A 415 20.65 9.41 13.28
C TYR A 415 20.05 8.67 14.47
N THR A 416 19.09 9.27 15.15
CA THR A 416 18.21 8.57 16.08
C THR A 416 16.95 8.19 15.28
N PRO A 417 16.74 6.90 14.94
CA PRO A 417 15.48 6.47 14.38
C PRO A 417 14.36 6.79 15.37
N VAL A 418 13.33 7.51 14.93
CA VAL A 418 12.07 7.60 15.68
C VAL A 418 11.37 6.26 15.46
N LEU A 419 11.76 5.27 16.25
CA LEU A 419 11.02 4.01 16.36
C LEU A 419 9.68 4.31 17.06
N PRO A 420 8.58 3.62 16.69
CA PRO A 420 7.36 3.67 17.48
C PRO A 420 7.69 3.25 18.92
N VAL A 421 7.27 4.06 19.88
CA VAL A 421 7.49 3.82 21.31
C VAL A 421 6.77 2.52 21.70
N ILE A 422 7.54 1.44 21.82
CA ILE A 422 7.11 0.23 22.53
C ILE A 422 7.29 0.52 24.02
N PRO A 423 6.28 0.33 24.87
CA PRO A 423 6.46 0.51 26.32
C PRO A 423 7.50 -0.47 26.87
N ASP A 424 8.44 0.10 27.61
CA ASP A 424 9.55 -0.58 28.27
C ASP A 424 9.08 -1.68 29.22
N PRO A 425 9.56 -2.92 29.14
CA PRO A 425 9.41 -3.88 30.21
C PRO A 425 10.44 -3.59 31.33
N ASP A 426 9.99 -3.70 32.54
CA ASP A 426 10.59 -3.53 33.87
C ASP A 426 12.15 -3.44 33.99
N PRO A 427 12.65 -2.61 34.92
CA PRO A 427 14.08 -2.34 35.05
C PRO A 427 14.86 -3.54 35.62
N GLU A 428 15.98 -3.87 34.94
CA GLU A 428 16.95 -4.86 35.43
C GLU A 428 17.64 -4.42 36.75
N PRO A 429 18.04 -5.37 37.61
CA PRO A 429 18.71 -5.07 38.88
C PRO A 429 20.15 -4.57 38.66
N PRO A 430 20.70 -3.79 39.58
CA PRO A 430 21.99 -3.12 39.42
C PRO A 430 23.17 -4.07 39.39
N VAL A 431 24.05 -3.86 38.40
CA VAL A 431 25.30 -4.62 38.18
C VAL A 431 26.36 -4.15 39.16
N THR A 432 27.03 -5.09 39.80
CA THR A 432 28.15 -4.86 40.73
C THR A 432 29.38 -4.38 39.96
N PRO A 433 30.19 -3.40 40.49
CA PRO A 433 31.36 -2.89 39.77
C PRO A 433 32.53 -3.86 39.79
N GLU A 434 33.21 -3.99 38.62
CA GLU A 434 34.43 -4.76 38.45
C GLU A 434 35.67 -4.07 39.10
N PRO A 435 36.67 -4.83 39.51
CA PRO A 435 37.90 -4.30 40.15
C PRO A 435 38.83 -3.60 39.13
N PRO A 436 39.67 -2.66 39.56
CA PRO A 436 40.51 -1.84 38.69
C PRO A 436 41.61 -2.62 37.99
N VAL A 437 41.75 -2.41 36.67
CA VAL A 437 42.76 -3.01 35.80
C VAL A 437 44.07 -2.22 35.92
N THR A 438 45.18 -2.94 35.99
CA THR A 438 46.55 -2.43 36.02
C THR A 438 46.93 -1.75 34.69
N PRO A 439 47.65 -0.60 34.66
CA PRO A 439 48.01 0.08 33.41
C PRO A 439 49.06 -0.68 32.60
N GLU A 440 48.76 -0.84 31.28
CA GLU A 440 49.70 -1.35 30.28
C GLU A 440 50.81 -0.32 29.91
N PRO A 441 51.97 -0.78 29.43
CA PRO A 441 53.07 0.13 29.03
C PRO A 441 52.75 0.91 27.74
N PRO A 442 53.37 2.08 27.52
CA PRO A 442 53.02 2.97 26.42
C PRO A 442 53.36 2.38 25.06
N VAL A 443 52.32 2.28 24.22
CA VAL A 443 52.41 1.85 22.81
C VAL A 443 52.92 3.02 21.95
N THR A 444 53.85 2.74 21.05
CA THR A 444 54.34 3.68 20.02
C THR A 444 53.20 4.15 19.14
N PRO A 445 53.09 5.45 18.79
CA PRO A 445 51.98 5.93 17.94
C PRO A 445 52.10 5.36 16.53
N GLU A 446 51.05 4.66 16.10
CA GLU A 446 50.86 4.28 14.70
C GLU A 446 50.66 5.53 13.83
N PRO A 447 51.06 5.47 12.52
CA PRO A 447 50.83 6.57 11.60
C PRO A 447 49.34 6.84 11.45
N PRO A 448 48.92 8.09 11.20
CA PRO A 448 47.52 8.45 11.12
C PRO A 448 46.84 7.65 10.00
N VAL A 449 45.88 6.78 10.39
CA VAL A 449 45.01 6.09 9.47
C VAL A 449 44.10 7.15 8.85
N THR A 450 44.16 7.29 7.54
CA THR A 450 43.18 8.08 6.79
C THR A 450 41.80 7.47 7.11
N PRO A 451 40.83 8.25 7.60
CA PRO A 451 39.51 7.70 7.85
C PRO A 451 38.96 7.09 6.54
N GLU A 452 38.66 5.81 6.55
CA GLU A 452 37.87 5.23 5.46
C GLU A 452 36.55 6.01 5.35
N PRO A 453 36.08 6.29 4.13
CA PRO A 453 34.77 6.93 3.97
C PRO A 453 33.73 6.07 4.68
N PRO A 454 32.76 6.69 5.38
CA PRO A 454 31.74 5.94 6.11
C PRO A 454 31.03 4.98 5.17
N VAL A 455 31.00 3.71 5.52
CA VAL A 455 30.27 2.68 4.75
C VAL A 455 28.79 3.05 4.81
N ARG A 456 28.22 3.43 3.68
CA ARG A 456 26.79 3.70 3.55
C ARG A 456 26.05 2.38 3.68
N LYS A 457 24.92 2.39 4.41
CA LYS A 457 24.07 1.21 4.60
C LYS A 457 22.76 1.43 3.86
N HIS A 458 22.47 0.52 2.95
CA HIS A 458 21.23 0.51 2.18
C HIS A 458 20.07 0.00 3.04
N LEU A 459 18.86 0.40 2.72
CA LEU A 459 17.65 -0.08 3.40
C LEU A 459 16.99 -1.18 2.56
N TYR A 460 17.50 -2.41 2.67
CA TYR A 460 16.94 -3.54 1.93
C TYR A 460 15.67 -4.09 2.58
N ARG A 461 14.74 -4.48 1.70
CA ARG A 461 13.46 -5.12 2.06
C ARG A 461 13.68 -6.54 2.58
N PRO A 462 13.06 -6.96 3.70
CA PRO A 462 13.17 -8.34 4.20
C PRO A 462 12.54 -9.38 3.26
N GLU A 463 11.66 -9.00 2.33
CA GLU A 463 11.05 -9.91 1.34
C GLU A 463 12.11 -10.61 0.49
N ILE A 464 13.25 -9.96 0.20
CA ILE A 464 14.42 -10.56 -0.50
C ILE A 464 14.82 -11.87 0.15
N GLY A 465 15.03 -11.88 1.47
CA GLY A 465 15.41 -13.10 2.20
C GLY A 465 14.35 -14.18 2.17
N SER A 466 13.06 -13.84 2.14
CA SER A 466 11.97 -14.79 2.01
C SER A 466 11.89 -15.40 0.61
N TYR A 467 12.13 -14.63 -0.45
CA TYR A 467 12.27 -15.14 -1.82
C TYR A 467 13.48 -16.08 -1.94
N LEU A 468 14.64 -15.68 -1.41
CA LEU A 468 15.84 -16.52 -1.39
C LEU A 468 15.62 -17.84 -0.64
N ALA A 469 14.90 -17.82 0.48
CA ALA A 469 14.56 -19.03 1.24
C ALA A 469 13.66 -19.98 0.43
N ASN A 470 12.67 -19.46 -0.29
CA ASN A 470 11.81 -20.28 -1.15
C ASN A 470 12.57 -20.87 -2.32
N ILE A 471 13.45 -20.12 -3.00
CA ILE A 471 14.31 -20.59 -4.10
C ILE A 471 15.24 -21.70 -3.61
N GLN A 472 15.92 -21.51 -2.46
CA GLN A 472 16.78 -22.55 -1.88
C GLN A 472 15.97 -23.80 -1.52
N ALA A 473 14.80 -23.64 -0.90
CA ALA A 473 13.94 -24.75 -0.52
C ALA A 473 13.45 -25.55 -1.73
N ALA A 474 12.97 -24.88 -2.80
CA ALA A 474 12.54 -25.53 -4.03
C ALA A 474 13.60 -26.46 -4.62
N ASN A 475 14.87 -26.08 -4.54
CA ASN A 475 16.00 -26.81 -5.07
C ASN A 475 16.55 -27.91 -4.15
N THR A 476 16.27 -27.84 -2.83
CA THR A 476 16.94 -28.73 -1.85
C THR A 476 16.03 -29.68 -1.09
N LEU A 477 14.74 -29.40 -0.97
CA LEU A 477 13.81 -30.15 -0.11
C LEU A 477 13.80 -31.66 -0.40
N PHE A 478 13.81 -32.08 -1.67
CA PHE A 478 13.69 -33.48 -2.06
C PHE A 478 15.04 -34.16 -2.37
N ASN A 479 16.17 -33.49 -2.20
CA ASN A 479 17.49 -34.08 -2.40
C ASN A 479 17.70 -35.29 -1.49
N THR A 480 18.30 -36.34 -2.03
CA THR A 480 18.45 -37.62 -1.33
C THR A 480 19.78 -38.26 -1.66
N ARG A 481 20.23 -39.14 -0.78
CA ARG A 481 21.42 -40.01 -0.94
C ARG A 481 20.98 -41.45 -0.90
N LEU A 482 21.84 -42.36 -1.32
CA LEU A 482 21.59 -43.81 -1.28
C LEU A 482 21.13 -44.24 0.14
N HIS A 483 21.89 -43.88 1.17
CA HIS A 483 21.62 -44.30 2.56
C HIS A 483 20.38 -43.65 3.18
N ASP A 484 19.87 -42.57 2.59
CA ASP A 484 18.66 -41.91 3.04
C ASP A 484 17.40 -42.65 2.56
N ARG A 485 17.52 -43.56 1.59
CA ARG A 485 16.40 -44.29 0.94
C ARG A 485 16.40 -45.78 1.22
N LEU A 486 17.55 -46.40 1.15
CA LEU A 486 17.63 -47.86 1.12
C LEU A 486 18.10 -48.47 2.44
N GLY A 487 18.76 -47.71 3.32
CA GLY A 487 19.52 -48.32 4.43
C GLY A 487 20.47 -49.40 3.91
N GLU A 488 21.66 -49.50 4.44
CA GLU A 488 22.52 -50.63 4.10
C GLU A 488 22.01 -51.90 4.78
N THR A 489 21.31 -52.76 4.03
CA THR A 489 20.92 -54.07 4.56
C THR A 489 21.47 -55.15 3.70
N GLN A 490 22.20 -55.99 4.37
CA GLN A 490 22.44 -57.32 3.92
C GLN A 490 21.15 -58.14 4.09
N TYR A 491 20.46 -58.43 3.03
CA TYR A 491 19.50 -59.47 3.00
C TYR A 491 19.89 -60.47 1.92
N THR A 492 20.33 -61.61 2.34
CA THR A 492 20.53 -62.77 1.50
C THR A 492 19.40 -63.71 1.80
N ASP A 493 18.42 -63.81 0.90
CA ASP A 493 17.51 -64.94 0.94
C ASP A 493 18.25 -66.16 0.38
N LEU A 494 18.89 -66.86 1.30
CA LEU A 494 19.65 -68.05 0.97
C LEU A 494 18.75 -69.30 0.76
N LEU A 495 17.42 -69.18 0.84
CA LEU A 495 16.54 -70.37 0.94
C LEU A 495 15.61 -70.60 -0.26
N THR A 496 15.33 -69.62 -1.11
CA THR A 496 14.31 -69.89 -2.13
C THR A 496 14.63 -69.64 -3.58
N GLY A 497 15.71 -68.97 -3.93
CA GLY A 497 16.04 -68.70 -5.34
C GLY A 497 14.96 -67.97 -6.14
N GLU A 498 13.87 -67.56 -5.54
CA GLU A 498 12.76 -66.86 -6.19
C GLU A 498 12.93 -65.33 -6.08
N GLN A 499 13.08 -64.71 -7.23
CA GLN A 499 13.13 -63.27 -7.38
C GLN A 499 11.72 -62.66 -7.24
N LYS A 500 11.31 -62.36 -6.04
CA LYS A 500 10.18 -61.48 -5.73
C LYS A 500 10.58 -60.52 -4.65
N VAL A 501 11.05 -59.34 -5.05
CA VAL A 501 11.32 -58.29 -4.06
C VAL A 501 10.65 -57.00 -4.51
N THR A 502 9.54 -56.69 -3.89
CA THR A 502 9.00 -55.32 -3.82
C THR A 502 9.36 -54.79 -2.46
N SER A 503 10.02 -53.64 -2.41
CA SER A 503 10.30 -52.91 -1.15
C SER A 503 9.58 -51.60 -1.16
N LEU A 504 9.01 -51.25 -0.02
CA LEU A 504 8.48 -49.90 0.23
C LEU A 504 9.33 -49.23 1.29
N TRP A 505 9.80 -48.04 1.01
CA TRP A 505 10.52 -47.22 1.96
C TRP A 505 9.82 -45.89 2.15
N MET A 506 9.94 -45.31 3.34
CA MET A 506 9.44 -44.00 3.71
C MET A 506 10.47 -43.28 4.56
N ARG A 507 10.66 -41.99 4.33
CA ARG A 507 11.49 -41.12 5.17
C ARG A 507 10.77 -39.84 5.52
N ASN A 508 11.01 -39.38 6.76
CA ASN A 508 10.54 -38.10 7.28
C ASN A 508 11.76 -37.28 7.68
N ILE A 509 11.80 -36.01 7.29
CA ILE A 509 12.87 -35.09 7.63
C ILE A 509 12.24 -33.84 8.26
N GLY A 510 12.78 -33.42 9.41
CA GLY A 510 12.60 -32.10 9.97
C GLY A 510 13.92 -31.35 9.93
N GLY A 511 13.91 -30.08 9.56
CA GLY A 511 15.15 -29.31 9.49
C GLY A 511 14.96 -27.85 9.82
N HIS A 512 16.06 -27.22 10.23
CA HIS A 512 16.17 -25.80 10.54
C HIS A 512 17.39 -25.24 9.83
N ASN A 513 17.19 -24.18 9.03
CA ASN A 513 18.24 -23.51 8.26
C ASN A 513 18.34 -22.05 8.69
N ARG A 514 19.54 -21.49 8.63
CA ARG A 514 19.80 -20.08 8.89
C ARG A 514 20.85 -19.56 7.92
N PHE A 515 20.59 -18.38 7.34
CA PHE A 515 21.52 -17.72 6.43
C PHE A 515 21.38 -16.20 6.45
N LYS A 516 22.30 -15.49 5.80
CA LYS A 516 22.27 -14.07 5.53
C LYS A 516 22.34 -13.81 4.03
N ASP A 517 21.85 -12.64 3.61
CA ASP A 517 22.00 -12.11 2.27
C ASP A 517 23.39 -11.49 2.04
N ARG A 518 23.65 -11.04 0.81
CA ARG A 518 24.94 -10.41 0.45
C ARG A 518 25.21 -9.11 1.21
N SER A 519 24.18 -8.34 1.56
CA SER A 519 24.34 -7.08 2.28
C SER A 519 24.74 -7.27 3.76
N ASP A 520 24.55 -8.47 4.32
CA ASP A 520 24.65 -8.79 5.75
C ASP A 520 23.59 -8.08 6.63
N GLU A 521 22.59 -7.45 5.99
CA GLU A 521 21.52 -6.70 6.67
C GLU A 521 20.32 -7.58 6.99
N LEU A 522 20.06 -8.57 6.13
CA LEU A 522 18.94 -9.49 6.28
C LEU A 522 19.37 -10.79 6.93
N SER A 523 18.66 -11.20 7.96
CA SER A 523 18.84 -12.48 8.62
C SER A 523 17.60 -13.34 8.40
N THR A 524 17.80 -14.50 7.76
CA THR A 524 16.73 -15.44 7.44
C THR A 524 16.89 -16.76 8.17
N GLN A 525 15.81 -17.28 8.73
CA GLN A 525 15.74 -18.63 9.30
C GLN A 525 14.52 -19.34 8.74
N SER A 526 14.64 -20.65 8.51
CA SER A 526 13.55 -21.46 7.99
C SER A 526 13.43 -22.80 8.69
N ASN A 527 12.20 -23.31 8.77
CA ASN A 527 11.87 -24.64 9.25
C ASN A 527 11.22 -25.42 8.12
N ARG A 528 11.68 -26.65 7.90
CA ARG A 528 11.16 -27.51 6.84
C ARG A 528 10.71 -28.87 7.35
N TYR A 529 9.76 -29.43 6.62
CA TYR A 529 9.32 -30.81 6.78
C TYR A 529 9.24 -31.47 5.42
N VAL A 530 9.77 -32.71 5.31
CA VAL A 530 9.73 -33.51 4.10
C VAL A 530 9.26 -34.91 4.42
N LEU A 531 8.31 -35.39 3.66
CA LEU A 531 7.88 -36.78 3.61
C LEU A 531 8.17 -37.32 2.23
N GLN A 532 8.97 -38.35 2.11
CA GLN A 532 9.19 -39.06 0.85
C GLN A 532 8.93 -40.55 1.05
N LEU A 533 8.39 -41.15 0.03
CA LEU A 533 8.13 -42.58 -0.07
C LEU A 533 8.53 -43.09 -1.45
N GLY A 534 8.90 -44.38 -1.51
CA GLY A 534 9.25 -45.02 -2.78
C GLY A 534 9.43 -46.49 -2.59
N GLY A 535 9.69 -47.18 -3.70
CA GLY A 535 9.88 -48.62 -3.69
C GLY A 535 10.54 -49.13 -4.97
N ASP A 536 11.18 -50.29 -4.86
CA ASP A 536 11.78 -50.95 -5.99
C ASP A 536 10.69 -51.58 -6.86
N LEU A 537 10.77 -51.31 -8.18
CA LEU A 537 9.94 -51.91 -9.21
C LEU A 537 10.57 -53.20 -9.76
N ALA A 538 11.91 -53.19 -9.87
CA ALA A 538 12.67 -54.30 -10.42
C ALA A 538 14.05 -54.41 -9.75
N GLN A 539 14.48 -55.64 -9.58
CA GLN A 539 15.83 -55.99 -9.17
C GLN A 539 16.36 -57.10 -10.04
N TRP A 540 17.62 -57.07 -10.43
CA TRP A 540 18.27 -58.09 -11.24
C TRP A 540 19.78 -58.08 -10.98
N SER A 541 20.45 -59.18 -11.41
CA SER A 541 21.89 -59.30 -11.41
C SER A 541 22.34 -59.55 -12.83
N SER A 542 23.53 -59.07 -13.21
CA SER A 542 24.14 -59.27 -14.50
C SER A 542 25.21 -60.40 -14.52
N ASN A 543 25.75 -60.76 -13.33
CA ASN A 543 26.86 -61.68 -13.20
C ASN A 543 26.80 -62.59 -11.96
N ASP A 544 25.61 -62.68 -11.30
CA ASP A 544 25.33 -63.39 -10.05
C ASP A 544 26.08 -62.85 -8.79
N LEU A 545 26.90 -61.80 -8.96
CA LEU A 545 27.61 -61.11 -7.87
C LEU A 545 27.06 -59.71 -7.63
N ASP A 546 26.69 -59.02 -8.71
CA ASP A 546 26.15 -57.68 -8.68
C ASP A 546 24.65 -57.65 -8.43
N ARG A 547 24.12 -56.44 -8.08
CA ARG A 547 22.69 -56.22 -7.95
C ARG A 547 22.33 -54.83 -8.48
N TRP A 548 21.29 -54.84 -9.32
CA TRP A 548 20.65 -53.62 -9.81
C TRP A 548 19.28 -53.45 -9.15
N HIS A 549 18.97 -52.22 -8.79
CA HIS A 549 17.68 -51.79 -8.32
C HIS A 549 17.16 -50.67 -9.21
N LEU A 550 15.88 -50.73 -9.57
CA LEU A 550 15.16 -49.67 -10.27
C LEU A 550 13.87 -49.39 -9.50
N GLY A 551 13.60 -48.16 -9.14
CA GLY A 551 12.41 -47.84 -8.36
C GLY A 551 11.81 -46.47 -8.70
N LEU A 552 10.64 -46.24 -8.13
CA LEU A 552 9.94 -44.94 -8.17
C LEU A 552 9.89 -44.33 -6.79
N MET A 553 9.78 -43.00 -6.74
CA MET A 553 9.62 -42.26 -5.52
C MET A 553 8.76 -41.02 -5.73
N ALA A 554 8.07 -40.64 -4.67
CA ALA A 554 7.25 -39.43 -4.60
C ALA A 554 7.44 -38.77 -3.24
N GLY A 555 7.16 -37.48 -3.15
CA GLY A 555 7.30 -36.74 -1.91
C GLY A 555 6.35 -35.56 -1.79
N TYR A 556 6.13 -35.17 -0.54
CA TYR A 556 5.52 -33.91 -0.14
C TYR A 556 6.49 -33.16 0.78
N ALA A 557 6.62 -31.87 0.60
CA ALA A 557 7.44 -31.05 1.47
C ALA A 557 6.85 -29.66 1.67
N ASN A 558 7.19 -29.05 2.80
CA ASN A 558 6.94 -27.65 3.05
C ASN A 558 8.12 -27.01 3.78
N SER A 559 8.27 -25.69 3.58
CA SER A 559 9.19 -24.88 4.35
C SER A 559 8.55 -23.52 4.68
N LYS A 560 8.83 -23.02 5.88
CA LYS A 560 8.40 -21.69 6.33
C LYS A 560 9.62 -20.92 6.79
N SER A 561 9.82 -19.73 6.22
CA SER A 561 10.91 -18.84 6.56
C SER A 561 10.43 -17.58 7.25
N HIS A 562 11.32 -16.98 7.99
CA HIS A 562 11.18 -15.66 8.60
C HIS A 562 12.47 -14.88 8.38
N THR A 563 12.34 -13.73 7.74
CA THR A 563 13.44 -12.80 7.48
C THR A 563 13.23 -11.54 8.29
N HIS A 564 14.28 -11.04 8.89
CA HIS A 564 14.30 -9.78 9.63
C HIS A 564 15.41 -8.87 9.09
N SER A 565 15.08 -7.60 8.86
CA SER A 565 16.06 -6.56 8.51
C SER A 565 16.57 -5.88 9.78
N ASN A 566 17.89 -5.92 9.99
CA ASN A 566 18.55 -5.30 11.15
C ASN A 566 18.51 -3.76 11.12
N LEU A 567 18.26 -3.18 9.95
CA LEU A 567 18.25 -1.72 9.76
C LEU A 567 16.86 -1.13 9.78
N THR A 568 15.93 -1.72 9.04
CA THR A 568 14.55 -1.21 8.94
C THR A 568 13.67 -1.68 10.10
N GLY A 569 14.05 -2.77 10.76
CA GLY A 569 13.24 -3.45 11.79
C GLY A 569 12.06 -4.23 11.23
N TYR A 570 11.79 -4.16 9.93
CA TYR A 570 10.71 -4.91 9.29
C TYR A 570 11.04 -6.38 9.14
N SER A 571 9.99 -7.17 9.03
CA SER A 571 10.06 -8.62 8.85
C SER A 571 9.25 -9.08 7.66
N SER A 572 9.65 -10.21 7.08
CA SER A 572 8.86 -10.93 6.08
C SER A 572 8.79 -12.42 6.36
N ARG A 573 7.83 -13.08 5.75
CA ARG A 573 7.61 -14.53 5.84
C ARG A 573 7.53 -15.13 4.47
N GLY A 574 8.34 -16.18 4.23
CA GLY A 574 8.23 -17.04 3.06
C GLY A 574 7.56 -18.36 3.45
N GLN A 575 6.77 -18.88 2.54
CA GLN A 575 6.21 -20.23 2.64
C GLN A 575 6.30 -20.88 1.26
N ILE A 576 6.71 -22.13 1.24
CA ILE A 576 6.72 -22.99 0.07
C ILE A 576 6.19 -24.36 0.46
N ASP A 577 5.31 -24.94 -0.32
CA ASP A 577 4.87 -26.32 -0.19
C ASP A 577 4.63 -26.94 -1.56
N GLY A 578 4.87 -28.25 -1.68
CA GLY A 578 4.75 -28.91 -2.96
C GLY A 578 5.11 -30.37 -2.94
N TYR A 579 5.21 -30.91 -4.11
CA TYR A 579 5.35 -32.33 -4.37
C TYR A 579 6.51 -32.63 -5.31
N SER A 580 6.95 -33.89 -5.27
CA SER A 580 7.91 -34.42 -6.22
C SER A 580 7.51 -35.82 -6.67
N VAL A 581 7.89 -36.19 -7.88
CA VAL A 581 7.77 -37.54 -8.43
C VAL A 581 9.00 -37.86 -9.27
N GLY A 582 9.47 -39.09 -9.21
CA GLY A 582 10.61 -39.50 -10.03
C GLY A 582 11.03 -40.94 -9.84
N MET A 583 12.21 -41.23 -10.33
CA MET A 583 12.78 -42.58 -10.36
C MET A 583 14.20 -42.59 -9.80
N TYR A 584 14.63 -43.76 -9.40
CA TYR A 584 16.02 -44.02 -9.01
C TYR A 584 16.53 -45.37 -9.55
N GLY A 585 17.84 -45.43 -9.72
CA GLY A 585 18.55 -46.65 -10.06
C GLY A 585 19.81 -46.80 -9.24
N THR A 586 20.02 -47.99 -8.64
CA THR A 586 21.16 -48.29 -7.80
C THR A 586 21.83 -49.57 -8.28
N TRP A 587 23.16 -49.57 -8.32
CA TRP A 587 23.99 -50.75 -8.65
C TRP A 587 25.02 -50.98 -7.54
N TYR A 588 25.13 -52.25 -7.12
CA TYR A 588 26.18 -52.75 -6.22
C TYR A 588 27.02 -53.78 -6.94
N ALA A 589 28.36 -53.64 -6.85
CA ALA A 589 29.28 -54.57 -7.49
C ALA A 589 29.28 -55.93 -6.80
N ASN A 590 29.00 -55.99 -5.49
CA ASN A 590 28.94 -57.23 -4.73
C ASN A 590 27.75 -57.19 -3.77
N GLU A 591 26.69 -57.94 -4.07
CA GLU A 591 25.48 -58.03 -3.27
C GLU A 591 25.67 -58.79 -1.96
N ALA A 592 26.51 -59.82 -1.96
CA ALA A 592 26.63 -60.76 -0.83
C ALA A 592 27.19 -60.11 0.44
N ASP A 593 28.20 -59.27 0.33
CA ASP A 593 28.84 -58.62 1.48
C ASP A 593 28.90 -57.08 1.38
N LYS A 594 28.30 -56.53 0.32
CA LYS A 594 28.26 -55.08 0.04
C LYS A 594 29.64 -54.42 -0.05
N THR A 595 30.71 -55.20 -0.24
CA THR A 595 32.05 -54.65 -0.51
C THR A 595 32.19 -54.15 -1.93
N GLY A 596 33.15 -53.28 -2.15
CA GLY A 596 33.43 -52.80 -3.51
C GLY A 596 32.62 -51.55 -3.88
N THR A 597 32.49 -51.33 -5.17
CA THR A 597 31.89 -50.11 -5.73
C THR A 597 30.37 -50.20 -5.73
N TYR A 598 29.76 -49.09 -5.46
CA TYR A 598 28.34 -48.87 -5.77
C TYR A 598 28.15 -47.58 -6.57
N VAL A 599 27.06 -47.52 -7.33
CA VAL A 599 26.61 -46.36 -8.07
C VAL A 599 25.12 -46.19 -7.86
N ASP A 600 24.70 -44.98 -7.49
CA ASP A 600 23.32 -44.63 -7.31
C ASP A 600 22.98 -43.38 -8.12
N SER A 601 21.78 -43.35 -8.71
CA SER A 601 21.31 -42.21 -9.48
C SER A 601 19.82 -42.00 -9.27
N TRP A 602 19.37 -40.78 -9.36
CA TRP A 602 17.96 -40.46 -9.30
C TRP A 602 17.63 -39.19 -10.09
N LEU A 603 16.36 -39.10 -10.50
CA LEU A 603 15.78 -38.00 -11.23
C LEU A 603 14.39 -37.70 -10.64
N LEU A 604 14.14 -36.42 -10.27
CA LEU A 604 12.88 -35.94 -9.75
C LEU A 604 12.39 -34.75 -10.57
N TYR A 605 11.08 -34.70 -10.82
CA TYR A 605 10.35 -33.52 -11.20
C TYR A 605 9.65 -32.97 -9.95
N ASN A 606 9.79 -31.67 -9.72
CA ASN A 606 9.30 -31.00 -8.52
C ASN A 606 8.39 -29.85 -8.92
N TRP A 607 7.31 -29.60 -8.14
CA TRP A 607 6.45 -28.42 -8.30
C TRP A 607 5.96 -27.92 -6.94
N PHE A 608 5.91 -26.61 -6.82
CA PHE A 608 5.64 -25.94 -5.55
C PHE A 608 4.74 -24.73 -5.71
N ASP A 609 3.94 -24.47 -4.68
CA ASP A 609 3.24 -23.23 -4.44
C ASP A 609 4.06 -22.38 -3.45
N ASN A 610 4.27 -21.11 -3.79
CA ASN A 610 5.07 -20.18 -3.01
C ASN A 610 4.22 -19.00 -2.54
N THR A 611 4.51 -18.51 -1.35
CA THR A 611 3.93 -17.28 -0.80
C THR A 611 5.04 -16.48 -0.13
N VAL A 612 5.05 -15.16 -0.37
CA VAL A 612 5.88 -14.21 0.37
C VAL A 612 4.98 -13.11 0.92
N SER A 613 5.10 -12.83 2.21
CA SER A 613 4.29 -11.84 2.93
C SER A 613 5.20 -10.89 3.68
N GLY A 614 5.24 -9.64 3.27
CA GLY A 614 5.92 -8.55 3.95
C GLY A 614 5.04 -7.90 5.00
N GLU A 615 5.67 -7.37 6.04
CA GLU A 615 4.98 -6.57 7.04
C GLU A 615 4.41 -5.29 6.39
N TYR A 616 3.12 -5.02 6.57
CA TYR A 616 2.37 -3.91 5.94
C TYR A 616 2.36 -3.92 4.40
N LEU A 617 2.60 -5.07 3.76
CA LEU A 617 2.48 -5.25 2.32
C LEU A 617 1.52 -6.39 1.99
N PRO A 618 0.90 -6.39 0.80
CA PRO A 618 0.15 -7.53 0.29
C PRO A 618 0.98 -8.81 0.26
N SER A 619 0.31 -9.96 0.27
CA SER A 619 0.97 -11.26 0.13
C SER A 619 1.05 -11.66 -1.32
N GLU A 620 2.25 -11.95 -1.80
CA GLU A 620 2.54 -12.37 -3.15
C GLU A 620 2.50 -13.90 -3.27
N LYS A 621 1.94 -14.42 -4.38
CA LYS A 621 1.84 -15.84 -4.66
C LYS A 621 2.35 -16.14 -6.05
N TYR A 622 3.15 -17.19 -6.16
CA TYR A 622 3.76 -17.65 -7.40
C TYR A 622 4.09 -19.12 -7.34
N HIS A 623 4.44 -19.74 -8.48
CA HIS A 623 4.78 -21.16 -8.55
C HIS A 623 6.27 -21.33 -8.82
N SER A 624 6.77 -22.54 -8.53
CA SER A 624 8.09 -22.98 -8.99
C SER A 624 8.06 -24.43 -9.38
N ASP A 625 8.73 -24.77 -10.46
CA ASP A 625 8.83 -26.13 -10.92
C ASP A 625 10.18 -26.41 -11.62
N GLY A 626 10.53 -27.67 -11.73
CA GLY A 626 11.76 -28.07 -12.41
C GLY A 626 12.29 -29.42 -12.00
N ILE A 627 13.50 -29.70 -12.46
CA ILE A 627 14.15 -31.01 -12.34
C ILE A 627 15.31 -30.94 -11.35
N THR A 628 15.40 -31.98 -10.50
CA THR A 628 16.61 -32.25 -9.73
C THR A 628 17.08 -33.68 -10.05
N ALA A 629 18.40 -33.89 -10.19
CA ALA A 629 18.97 -35.18 -10.52
C ALA A 629 20.31 -35.35 -9.80
N ALA A 630 20.66 -36.58 -9.45
CA ALA A 630 21.97 -36.85 -8.88
C ALA A 630 22.57 -38.17 -9.34
N ILE A 631 23.87 -38.24 -9.27
CA ILE A 631 24.69 -39.46 -9.33
C ILE A 631 25.61 -39.50 -8.13
N GLU A 632 25.61 -40.61 -7.41
CA GLU A 632 26.48 -40.91 -6.28
C GLU A 632 27.29 -42.19 -6.59
N ALA A 633 28.58 -42.17 -6.28
CA ALA A 633 29.42 -43.33 -6.34
C ALA A 633 30.27 -43.43 -5.07
N GLY A 634 30.49 -44.63 -4.61
CA GLY A 634 31.34 -44.92 -3.46
C GLY A 634 31.96 -46.29 -3.51
N TYR A 635 32.87 -46.51 -2.55
CA TYR A 635 33.54 -47.79 -2.37
C TYR A 635 33.51 -48.22 -0.92
N THR A 636 33.02 -49.44 -0.65
CA THR A 636 32.87 -49.95 0.73
C THR A 636 34.02 -50.89 1.06
N PHE A 637 34.84 -50.50 2.07
CA PHE A 637 35.94 -51.28 2.60
C PHE A 637 35.53 -51.94 3.91
N ARG A 638 35.74 -53.28 4.00
CA ARG A 638 35.67 -54.00 5.26
C ARG A 638 37.04 -53.88 5.94
N LEU A 639 37.11 -53.22 7.11
CA LEU A 639 38.34 -53.00 7.84
C LEU A 639 38.73 -54.15 8.76
N GLY A 640 37.76 -54.92 9.22
CA GLY A 640 37.95 -56.05 10.12
C GLY A 640 36.71 -56.43 10.88
N GLU A 641 36.83 -57.31 11.85
CA GLU A 641 35.76 -57.71 12.76
C GLU A 641 36.23 -57.90 14.19
N SER A 642 35.32 -57.86 15.15
CA SER A 642 35.59 -58.07 16.56
C SER A 642 36.02 -59.51 16.81
N ALA A 643 36.73 -59.76 17.93
CA ALA A 643 37.26 -61.10 18.32
C ALA A 643 36.15 -62.16 18.52
N ASP A 644 34.92 -61.74 18.81
CA ASP A 644 33.75 -62.58 18.93
C ASP A 644 32.91 -62.73 17.63
N ALA A 645 33.43 -62.15 16.52
CA ALA A 645 32.82 -62.15 15.16
C ALA A 645 31.39 -61.56 15.16
N ARG A 646 30.92 -60.81 16.19
CA ARG A 646 29.59 -60.22 16.25
C ARG A 646 29.54 -58.86 15.62
N THR A 647 30.68 -58.15 15.44
CA THR A 647 30.74 -56.78 14.92
C THR A 647 31.80 -56.65 13.86
N SER A 648 31.46 -56.08 12.73
CA SER A 648 32.39 -55.73 11.64
C SER A 648 32.55 -54.21 11.53
N TYR A 649 33.72 -53.79 11.08
CA TYR A 649 34.11 -52.38 10.95
C TYR A 649 34.24 -52.00 9.48
N TRP A 650 33.68 -50.88 9.12
CA TRP A 650 33.53 -50.47 7.71
C TRP A 650 33.92 -49.03 7.50
N LEU A 651 34.44 -48.71 6.31
CA LEU A 651 34.77 -47.39 5.85
C LEU A 651 34.28 -47.22 4.40
N GLN A 652 33.59 -46.14 4.11
CA GLN A 652 33.02 -45.89 2.80
C GLN A 652 33.26 -44.44 2.37
N PRO A 653 34.34 -44.20 1.58
CA PRO A 653 34.46 -42.96 0.82
C PRO A 653 33.44 -42.91 -0.31
N LYS A 654 32.87 -41.68 -0.54
CA LYS A 654 31.83 -41.46 -1.55
C LYS A 654 31.84 -40.03 -2.11
N MET A 655 31.31 -39.93 -3.31
CA MET A 655 31.12 -38.66 -3.99
C MET A 655 29.72 -38.64 -4.58
N GLN A 656 29.02 -37.51 -4.45
CA GLN A 656 27.74 -37.26 -5.09
C GLN A 656 27.79 -35.94 -5.87
N LEU A 657 27.25 -35.96 -7.08
CA LEU A 657 26.97 -34.76 -7.88
C LEU A 657 25.45 -34.60 -7.98
N THR A 658 24.92 -33.47 -7.59
CA THR A 658 23.50 -33.20 -7.68
C THR A 658 23.28 -31.95 -8.54
N TRP A 659 22.54 -32.07 -9.62
CA TRP A 659 22.07 -31.01 -10.46
C TRP A 659 20.69 -30.55 -9.95
N MET A 660 20.53 -29.23 -9.74
CA MET A 660 19.32 -28.62 -9.24
C MET A 660 18.92 -27.47 -10.18
N ASP A 661 17.74 -27.56 -10.79
CA ASP A 661 17.21 -26.57 -11.73
C ASP A 661 15.68 -26.47 -11.58
N VAL A 662 15.25 -26.15 -10.36
CA VAL A 662 13.88 -25.78 -10.06
C VAL A 662 13.82 -24.25 -10.03
N LYS A 663 12.98 -23.66 -10.88
CA LYS A 663 12.87 -22.22 -11.06
C LYS A 663 11.54 -21.70 -10.58
N ALA A 664 11.58 -20.52 -9.98
CA ALA A 664 10.38 -19.76 -9.66
C ALA A 664 9.90 -18.98 -10.89
N ASP A 665 8.58 -18.88 -11.04
CA ASP A 665 7.96 -18.03 -12.05
C ASP A 665 8.28 -16.56 -11.78
N ASN A 666 8.64 -15.83 -12.83
CA ASN A 666 8.74 -14.38 -12.75
C ASN A 666 7.36 -13.78 -12.51
N HIS A 667 7.25 -12.88 -11.58
CA HIS A 667 5.99 -12.20 -11.27
C HIS A 667 6.22 -10.75 -10.88
N THR A 668 5.18 -9.93 -11.01
CA THR A 668 5.18 -8.55 -10.55
C THR A 668 4.36 -8.45 -9.28
N GLU A 669 4.97 -7.94 -8.22
CA GLU A 669 4.30 -7.67 -6.95
C GLU A 669 3.22 -6.58 -7.11
N ASP A 670 2.26 -6.52 -6.20
CA ASP A 670 1.20 -5.50 -6.19
C ASP A 670 1.75 -4.06 -6.15
N ASN A 671 2.95 -3.86 -5.60
CA ASN A 671 3.66 -2.57 -5.59
C ASN A 671 4.38 -2.22 -6.91
N GLY A 672 4.33 -3.11 -7.91
CA GLY A 672 4.93 -2.94 -9.23
C GLY A 672 6.35 -3.50 -9.39
N THR A 673 6.99 -4.04 -8.36
CA THR A 673 8.33 -4.64 -8.44
C THR A 673 8.30 -5.97 -9.19
N LEU A 674 9.14 -6.13 -10.23
CA LEU A 674 9.35 -7.40 -10.93
C LEU A 674 10.31 -8.28 -10.14
N VAL A 675 9.89 -9.49 -9.77
CA VAL A 675 10.70 -10.48 -9.07
C VAL A 675 11.05 -11.61 -10.03
N GLU A 676 12.35 -11.92 -10.13
CA GLU A 676 12.90 -12.94 -11.01
C GLU A 676 13.81 -13.89 -10.22
N ASP A 677 13.67 -15.19 -10.44
CA ASP A 677 14.67 -16.17 -10.00
C ASP A 677 15.92 -16.06 -10.88
N ASN A 678 16.98 -15.53 -10.30
CA ASN A 678 18.25 -15.32 -11.00
C ASN A 678 19.23 -16.49 -10.83
N THR A 679 18.78 -17.62 -10.24
CA THR A 679 19.58 -18.84 -10.10
C THR A 679 19.57 -19.64 -11.41
N GLU A 680 20.68 -19.67 -12.11
CA GLU A 680 20.84 -20.46 -13.36
C GLU A 680 21.37 -21.85 -13.05
N GLY A 681 20.54 -22.81 -12.65
CA GLY A 681 20.93 -24.15 -12.33
C GLY A 681 22.12 -24.27 -11.35
N ASN A 682 22.11 -25.17 -10.42
CA ASN A 682 23.19 -25.33 -9.44
C ASN A 682 23.72 -26.77 -9.44
N LEU A 683 25.02 -26.94 -9.60
CA LEU A 683 25.68 -28.23 -9.41
C LEU A 683 26.29 -28.29 -8.01
N GLN A 684 25.73 -29.14 -7.16
CA GLN A 684 26.28 -29.44 -5.84
C GLN A 684 27.19 -30.65 -5.93
N THR A 685 28.44 -30.50 -5.46
CA THR A 685 29.40 -31.57 -5.28
C THR A 685 29.49 -31.90 -3.80
N ARG A 686 29.36 -33.16 -3.44
CA ARG A 686 29.52 -33.66 -2.08
C ARG A 686 30.63 -34.73 -2.07
N LEU A 687 31.64 -34.51 -1.27
CA LEU A 687 32.72 -35.50 -1.00
C LEU A 687 32.62 -35.91 0.46
N GLY A 688 32.53 -37.19 0.73
CA GLY A 688 32.32 -37.66 2.09
C GLY A 688 32.95 -38.99 2.39
N VAL A 689 33.09 -39.26 3.69
CA VAL A 689 33.52 -40.54 4.26
C VAL A 689 32.56 -40.95 5.35
N LYS A 690 31.97 -42.14 5.25
CA LYS A 690 31.14 -42.77 6.29
C LYS A 690 31.95 -43.87 6.96
N ALA A 691 32.05 -43.84 8.27
CA ALA A 691 32.55 -44.94 9.09
C ALA A 691 31.40 -45.55 9.87
N TYR A 692 31.31 -46.86 9.87
CA TYR A 692 30.22 -47.54 10.57
C TYR A 692 30.61 -48.90 11.12
N LEU A 693 29.87 -49.30 12.15
CA LEU A 693 29.93 -50.61 12.74
C LEU A 693 28.68 -51.39 12.31
N GLN A 694 28.81 -52.67 12.03
CA GLN A 694 27.67 -53.52 11.73
C GLN A 694 27.71 -54.75 12.59
N GLY A 695 26.67 -55.05 13.34
CA GLY A 695 26.64 -56.19 14.20
C GLY A 695 25.41 -56.29 15.09
N HIS A 696 25.46 -57.22 16.01
CA HIS A 696 24.41 -57.48 16.98
C HIS A 696 24.98 -57.75 18.39
N HIS A 697 24.16 -57.59 19.41
CA HIS A 697 24.53 -57.91 20.79
C HIS A 697 24.28 -59.40 21.07
N ALA A 698 25.01 -59.96 22.04
CA ALA A 698 24.89 -61.41 22.44
C ALA A 698 23.43 -61.85 22.75
N ILE A 699 22.55 -60.95 23.21
CA ILE A 699 21.14 -61.21 23.44
C ILE A 699 20.37 -61.50 22.13
N ASP A 700 20.90 -61.07 21.03
CA ASP A 700 20.31 -61.23 19.70
C ASP A 700 21.00 -62.33 18.87
N ASP A 701 21.90 -63.10 19.52
CA ASP A 701 22.43 -64.33 18.94
C ASP A 701 21.26 -65.26 18.52
N HIS A 702 21.29 -65.73 17.27
CA HIS A 702 20.23 -66.48 16.64
C HIS A 702 18.93 -65.71 16.28
N LYS A 703 18.93 -64.37 16.38
CA LYS A 703 17.89 -63.50 15.85
C LYS A 703 18.45 -62.76 14.62
N GLU A 704 17.65 -62.65 13.61
CA GLU A 704 18.03 -61.92 12.38
C GLU A 704 17.91 -60.40 12.64
N ARG A 705 18.65 -59.90 13.63
CA ARG A 705 18.74 -58.47 14.00
C ARG A 705 20.16 -57.98 13.83
N SER A 706 20.30 -56.85 13.22
CA SER A 706 21.59 -56.14 13.15
C SER A 706 21.41 -54.68 13.32
N PHE A 707 22.40 -54.00 13.89
CA PHE A 707 22.44 -52.56 14.08
C PHE A 707 23.70 -51.99 13.48
N GLN A 708 23.57 -50.83 12.87
CA GLN A 708 24.66 -50.12 12.21
C GLN A 708 24.71 -48.68 12.66
N PRO A 709 25.36 -48.39 13.79
CA PRO A 709 25.71 -47.01 14.14
C PRO A 709 26.77 -46.49 13.18
N PHE A 710 26.67 -45.22 12.81
CA PHE A 710 27.57 -44.58 11.85
C PHE A 710 27.86 -43.14 12.21
N VAL A 711 28.99 -42.66 11.71
CA VAL A 711 29.38 -41.26 11.64
C VAL A 711 29.86 -40.96 10.22
N GLU A 712 29.47 -39.83 9.68
CA GLU A 712 29.79 -39.42 8.33
C GLU A 712 30.24 -37.95 8.32
N ALA A 713 31.34 -37.64 7.67
CA ALA A 713 31.79 -36.28 7.43
C ALA A 713 31.80 -35.99 5.93
N ASN A 714 31.25 -34.85 5.55
CA ASN A 714 31.16 -34.42 4.16
C ASN A 714 31.66 -33.00 3.99
N TRP A 715 32.27 -32.74 2.84
CA TRP A 715 32.47 -31.42 2.27
C TRP A 715 31.47 -31.24 1.12
N ILE A 716 30.80 -30.09 1.11
CA ILE A 716 29.75 -29.77 0.14
C ILE A 716 30.13 -28.47 -0.55
N TYR A 717 30.09 -28.46 -1.87
CA TYR A 717 30.35 -27.30 -2.70
C TYR A 717 29.20 -27.07 -3.66
N ASN A 718 28.64 -25.87 -3.65
CA ASN A 718 27.64 -25.39 -4.61
C ASN A 718 28.35 -24.55 -5.68
N SER A 719 28.12 -24.85 -6.97
CA SER A 719 28.72 -24.10 -8.08
C SER A 719 28.24 -22.65 -8.15
N ARG A 720 27.05 -22.37 -7.64
CA ARG A 720 26.41 -21.04 -7.60
C ARG A 720 25.74 -20.80 -6.25
N ASN A 721 25.56 -19.53 -5.92
CA ASN A 721 24.68 -19.11 -4.83
C ASN A 721 23.24 -19.09 -5.34
N TYR A 722 22.27 -19.31 -4.45
CA TYR A 722 20.86 -19.04 -4.75
C TYR A 722 20.67 -17.54 -4.77
N SER A 723 20.05 -17.02 -5.83
CA SER A 723 19.92 -15.58 -6.04
C SER A 723 18.53 -15.19 -6.57
N VAL A 724 18.07 -14.03 -6.16
CA VAL A 724 16.85 -13.37 -6.63
C VAL A 724 17.20 -12.02 -7.22
N LYS A 725 16.42 -11.56 -8.19
CA LYS A 725 16.54 -10.23 -8.75
C LYS A 725 15.20 -9.52 -8.58
N MET A 726 15.23 -8.33 -8.02
CA MET A 726 14.09 -7.45 -7.89
C MET A 726 14.34 -6.24 -8.79
N ASP A 727 13.52 -6.12 -9.85
CA ASP A 727 13.75 -5.23 -10.98
C ASP A 727 15.15 -5.43 -11.58
N HIS A 728 16.05 -4.47 -11.43
CA HIS A 728 17.41 -4.54 -11.99
C HIS A 728 18.50 -4.95 -10.99
N ILE A 729 18.15 -5.15 -9.72
CA ILE A 729 19.11 -5.42 -8.64
C ILE A 729 18.96 -6.86 -8.16
N GLY A 730 20.10 -7.57 -8.15
CA GLY A 730 20.18 -8.95 -7.68
C GLY A 730 20.78 -9.06 -6.28
N ASP A 731 20.25 -10.01 -5.50
CA ASP A 731 20.80 -10.41 -4.21
C ASP A 731 20.91 -11.93 -4.09
N GLU A 732 21.74 -12.43 -3.17
CA GLU A 732 22.07 -13.84 -3.07
C GLU A 732 22.34 -14.29 -1.63
N ILE A 733 22.14 -15.60 -1.38
CA ILE A 733 22.52 -16.23 -0.12
C ILE A 733 24.04 -16.32 -0.01
N ILE A 734 24.60 -15.80 1.06
CA ILE A 734 26.03 -15.97 1.35
C ILE A 734 26.29 -17.11 2.34
N GLY A 735 27.51 -17.69 2.29
CA GLY A 735 27.96 -18.73 3.19
C GLY A 735 27.52 -20.16 2.86
N ALA A 736 26.58 -20.35 1.93
CA ALA A 736 26.08 -21.66 1.52
C ALA A 736 26.94 -22.36 0.45
N ARG A 737 27.95 -21.67 -0.13
CA ARG A 737 28.72 -22.18 -1.26
C ARG A 737 29.69 -23.28 -0.87
N ASN A 738 30.37 -23.14 0.26
CA ASN A 738 31.27 -24.13 0.85
C ASN A 738 30.79 -24.46 2.26
N THR A 739 30.39 -25.72 2.47
CA THR A 739 29.89 -26.14 3.79
C THR A 739 30.52 -27.46 4.22
N GLY A 740 30.82 -27.58 5.50
CA GLY A 740 31.15 -28.85 6.15
C GLY A 740 29.91 -29.47 6.77
N GLU A 741 29.70 -30.76 6.60
CA GLU A 741 28.61 -31.51 7.25
C GLU A 741 29.17 -32.63 8.13
N LEU A 742 28.65 -32.71 9.36
CA LEU A 742 28.79 -33.87 10.22
C LEU A 742 27.41 -34.52 10.42
N LYS A 743 27.37 -35.84 10.19
CA LYS A 743 26.14 -36.65 10.33
C LYS A 743 26.42 -37.86 11.20
N ALA A 744 25.51 -38.15 12.12
CA ALA A 744 25.57 -39.34 12.96
C ALA A 744 24.20 -40.00 13.04
N GLY A 745 24.16 -41.32 13.11
CA GLY A 745 22.89 -42.03 13.15
C GLY A 745 23.04 -43.52 13.42
N VAL A 746 21.92 -44.18 13.34
CA VAL A 746 21.85 -45.65 13.48
C VAL A 746 20.84 -46.18 12.46
N GLU A 747 21.21 -47.30 11.84
CA GLU A 747 20.34 -48.11 11.01
C GLU A 747 20.15 -49.44 11.72
N GLY A 748 18.95 -50.00 11.72
CA GLY A 748 18.65 -51.24 12.39
C GLY A 748 17.71 -52.14 11.59
N GLN A 749 18.15 -53.38 11.33
CA GLN A 749 17.27 -54.44 10.89
C GLN A 749 16.58 -55.05 12.12
N ILE A 750 15.31 -54.77 12.28
CA ILE A 750 14.51 -55.19 13.44
C ILE A 750 13.91 -56.60 13.24
N THR A 751 13.52 -56.86 11.99
CA THR A 751 13.09 -58.20 11.49
C THR A 751 13.62 -58.41 10.08
N PRO A 752 13.58 -59.59 9.51
CA PRO A 752 13.99 -59.83 8.13
C PRO A 752 13.31 -58.92 7.10
N ARG A 753 12.13 -58.41 7.44
CA ARG A 753 11.31 -57.58 6.54
C ARG A 753 11.25 -56.12 6.92
N LEU A 754 11.62 -55.74 8.17
CA LEU A 754 11.48 -54.35 8.68
C LEU A 754 12.83 -53.76 9.06
N GLN A 755 13.16 -52.65 8.46
CA GLN A 755 14.31 -51.85 8.76
C GLN A 755 13.87 -50.46 9.21
N LEU A 756 14.57 -49.92 10.19
CA LEU A 756 14.36 -48.54 10.71
C LEU A 756 15.72 -47.84 10.71
N TRP A 757 15.72 -46.56 10.41
CA TRP A 757 16.91 -45.73 10.57
C TRP A 757 16.57 -44.34 11.06
N GLY A 758 17.54 -43.73 11.73
CA GLY A 758 17.46 -42.34 12.16
C GLY A 758 18.81 -41.69 12.21
N ASN A 759 18.88 -40.43 11.89
CA ASN A 759 20.11 -39.65 11.96
C ASN A 759 19.85 -38.16 12.20
N VAL A 760 20.91 -37.51 12.64
CA VAL A 760 20.99 -36.06 12.77
C VAL A 760 22.20 -35.57 11.97
N ALA A 761 22.04 -34.48 11.25
CA ALA A 761 23.13 -33.86 10.50
C ALA A 761 23.17 -32.37 10.80
N GLN A 762 24.40 -31.82 10.87
CA GLN A 762 24.68 -30.41 11.03
C GLN A 762 25.61 -29.98 9.91
N GLN A 763 25.18 -28.94 9.16
CA GLN A 763 26.01 -28.25 8.18
C GLN A 763 26.40 -26.88 8.74
N LEU A 764 27.62 -26.48 8.48
CA LEU A 764 28.18 -25.17 8.83
C LEU A 764 28.91 -24.63 7.60
N GLY A 765 28.68 -23.36 7.31
CA GLY A 765 29.33 -22.60 6.24
C GLY A 765 29.84 -21.27 6.72
N ASP A 766 30.30 -20.44 5.79
CA ASP A 766 30.78 -19.09 6.06
C ASP A 766 29.62 -18.15 6.45
N ASN A 767 29.91 -16.97 6.96
CA ASN A 767 28.96 -15.89 7.28
C ASN A 767 27.77 -16.33 8.16
N GLY A 768 27.98 -17.33 9.03
CA GLY A 768 26.94 -17.81 9.93
C GLY A 768 25.90 -18.74 9.29
N TYR A 769 26.14 -19.24 8.06
CA TYR A 769 25.29 -20.25 7.44
C TYR A 769 25.28 -21.52 8.29
N SER A 770 24.08 -22.02 8.60
CA SER A 770 23.93 -23.29 9.30
C SER A 770 22.66 -24.01 8.87
N ASP A 771 22.72 -25.34 8.80
CA ASP A 771 21.59 -26.20 8.51
C ASP A 771 21.61 -27.44 9.39
N THR A 772 20.61 -27.59 10.22
CA THR A 772 20.42 -28.75 11.13
C THR A 772 19.24 -29.55 10.65
N GLN A 773 19.40 -30.86 10.52
CA GLN A 773 18.30 -31.74 10.17
C GLN A 773 18.28 -33.02 10.97
N GLY A 774 17.09 -33.52 11.25
CA GLY A 774 16.83 -34.85 11.77
C GLY A 774 16.03 -35.66 10.76
N MET A 775 16.35 -36.93 10.59
CA MET A 775 15.65 -37.84 9.71
C MET A 775 15.27 -39.14 10.42
N LEU A 776 14.06 -39.62 10.15
CA LEU A 776 13.60 -40.96 10.52
C LEU A 776 13.06 -41.65 9.28
N GLY A 777 13.45 -42.90 9.09
CA GLY A 777 12.98 -43.68 7.96
C GLY A 777 12.67 -45.13 8.32
N MET A 778 11.89 -45.75 7.45
CA MET A 778 11.54 -47.16 7.52
C MET A 778 11.53 -47.79 6.11
N LYS A 779 11.86 -49.07 6.05
CA LYS A 779 11.75 -49.87 4.85
C LYS A 779 11.08 -51.20 5.19
N TYR A 780 10.14 -51.61 4.35
CA TYR A 780 9.47 -52.87 4.49
C TYR A 780 9.66 -53.71 3.19
N LEU A 781 10.05 -54.96 3.37
CA LEU A 781 10.23 -55.92 2.31
C LEU A 781 9.03 -56.90 2.30
N PHE A 782 8.39 -57.03 1.18
CA PHE A 782 7.18 -57.88 1.04
C PHE A 782 7.51 -59.35 0.69
#